data_88cf85e18130f347bb16086a60345a6e
#
_entry.id   88cf85e18130f347bb16086a60345a6e
#
_cell.length_a   1.000
_cell.length_b   1.000
_cell.length_c   1.000
_cell.angle_alpha   90.00
_cell.angle_beta   90.00
_cell.angle_gamma   90.00
#
_symmetry.space_group_name_H-M   'P 1'
#
loop_
_entity.id
_entity.type
_entity.pdbx_description
1 polymer ?
#
loop_
_entity_poly.entity_id
_entity_poly.type
_entity_poly.pdbx_seq_one_letter_code
_entity_poly.pdbx_strand_id
1 'polypeptide(L)'
;MIANHSLREFLSMYTAVEIPILQRDYAQGRLDPRTKGINRKGENFVSVLFNALREGKGLHMDIIYGSIETRDGDHPEEKTFIPLDGQQRLTTLWLLHWYLSQWEERSEEIASLLQRFTYATRSTARDFCQRLCSLRLTRDELTNPSEYFSEKMWFTSKYSYDPTIQSMLNMLSAIAKEQHKHPVSFDQLESLQFRSFDIGAYELTDELYIKMNRRGKQLESIENLKADFVGYLKKIGHDFSKPDSYDRKLDHEWADMAWGCRENEDFDIRYLRLFNRYFYNLWIMDNPSKEEEKNSTPEYLNLHFTGTDYRGFEAYEKILSAKEGRIERMVRFFNFLASDRGIMYSDHLRSPWRDKNKEQDSVYPYLLDIERLSMLDRIALYALMLYIDNASDEELQNSEHYQAWMRVVWNLIADPKLRSYQAQRRYMLLLAQLAPYSTTIESFLISPDIEKIGISSTGDEKARLKLEQDKLRYIERYPNRREALLRAERIPCLQGQVGFLLGIEGDDDHFSRIVELTEKNIKADWAWEAKYLWPALISLLERPLFNLSSEGKFDYLSHKEHGSGIHWRLQNLLNRPHIAEALLSLFEQCLQDEGREFTEVCEELRQSYGYDENISWHYPLVKRNILLYAEQGRIYNRYGGEGICLQKSWRVTENERCGYWRLTEKEPVMRTKNED
;
A
#
# COMPACT_ATOMS: atom_id res chain seq x y z
N MET A 1 -26.55 23.72 37.53
CA MET A 1 -25.97 23.43 38.87
C MET A 1 -24.93 22.33 38.70
N ILE A 2 -23.75 22.52 39.24
CA ILE A 2 -22.71 21.49 39.23
C ILE A 2 -23.01 20.55 40.38
N ALA A 3 -23.51 19.33 40.09
CA ALA A 3 -23.76 18.30 41.08
C ALA A 3 -22.73 17.18 40.97
N ASN A 4 -22.43 16.52 42.08
CA ASN A 4 -21.64 15.30 42.06
C ASN A 4 -22.53 14.12 41.70
N HIS A 5 -22.03 13.23 40.85
CA HIS A 5 -22.77 12.04 40.42
C HIS A 5 -21.89 10.80 40.53
N SER A 6 -22.49 9.69 40.93
CA SER A 6 -21.95 8.36 40.66
C SER A 6 -22.18 8.01 39.16
N LEU A 7 -21.51 6.98 38.64
CA LEU A 7 -21.76 6.55 37.26
C LEU A 7 -23.20 6.13 37.03
N ARG A 8 -23.81 5.44 38.00
CA ARG A 8 -25.19 4.98 37.89
C ARG A 8 -26.17 6.16 37.83
N GLU A 9 -26.02 7.15 38.70
CA GLU A 9 -26.82 8.39 38.67
C GLU A 9 -26.61 9.12 37.32
N PHE A 10 -25.36 9.26 36.88
CA PHE A 10 -25.05 9.92 35.62
C PHE A 10 -25.68 9.23 34.41
N LEU A 11 -25.53 7.92 34.27
CA LEU A 11 -26.14 7.18 33.16
C LEU A 11 -27.68 7.25 33.21
N SER A 12 -28.28 7.36 34.43
CA SER A 12 -29.75 7.47 34.55
C SER A 12 -30.33 8.78 34.05
N MET A 13 -29.50 9.85 33.98
CA MET A 13 -29.90 11.17 33.52
C MET A 13 -30.10 11.27 32.00
N TYR A 14 -29.55 10.36 31.25
CA TYR A 14 -29.50 10.39 29.78
C TYR A 14 -30.06 9.13 29.16
N THR A 15 -30.60 9.24 27.96
CA THR A 15 -31.02 8.10 27.13
C THR A 15 -29.81 7.34 26.64
N ALA A 16 -28.75 8.07 26.27
CA ALA A 16 -27.45 7.52 25.90
C ALA A 16 -26.32 8.42 26.37
N VAL A 17 -25.15 7.81 26.62
CA VAL A 17 -23.86 8.48 26.80
C VAL A 17 -22.95 7.95 25.70
N GLU A 18 -22.68 8.78 24.70
CA GLU A 18 -22.05 8.35 23.47
C GLU A 18 -20.64 8.96 23.35
N ILE A 19 -19.62 8.10 23.34
CA ILE A 19 -18.23 8.51 23.11
C ILE A 19 -18.10 8.94 21.64
N PRO A 20 -17.78 10.22 21.37
CA PRO A 20 -17.86 10.79 20.03
C PRO A 20 -16.69 10.37 19.10
N ILE A 21 -16.87 10.72 17.83
CA ILE A 21 -16.00 10.39 16.68
C ILE A 21 -14.56 10.87 16.84
N LEU A 22 -14.37 12.10 17.32
CA LEU A 22 -13.07 12.78 17.38
C LEU A 22 -12.21 12.39 18.59
N GLN A 23 -12.34 11.16 19.06
CA GLN A 23 -11.73 10.79 20.32
C GLN A 23 -10.67 9.70 20.17
N ARG A 24 -9.72 9.80 21.11
CA ARG A 24 -8.63 8.83 21.26
C ARG A 24 -9.17 7.44 21.56
N ASP A 25 -8.41 6.44 21.14
CA ASP A 25 -8.57 5.09 21.64
C ASP A 25 -8.69 5.07 23.15
N TYR A 26 -9.41 4.11 23.69
CA TYR A 26 -9.34 3.86 25.12
C TYR A 26 -7.92 3.46 25.50
N ALA A 27 -7.20 4.39 26.10
CA ALA A 27 -5.75 4.26 26.35
C ALA A 27 -5.41 3.85 27.78
N GLN A 28 -6.30 3.99 28.76
CA GLN A 28 -6.01 3.66 30.15
C GLN A 28 -5.67 2.18 30.37
N GLY A 29 -6.17 1.29 29.50
CA GLY A 29 -5.84 -0.12 29.53
C GLY A 29 -4.64 -0.54 28.68
N ARG A 30 -3.92 0.39 28.06
CA ARG A 30 -2.71 0.05 27.25
C ARG A 30 -1.57 -0.43 28.15
N LEU A 31 -0.83 -1.43 27.66
CA LEU A 31 0.39 -1.95 28.29
C LEU A 31 1.63 -1.07 28.05
N ASP A 32 1.47 0.10 27.42
CA ASP A 32 2.58 1.05 27.22
C ASP A 32 3.05 1.63 28.57
N PRO A 33 4.35 1.55 28.89
CA PRO A 33 4.91 2.10 30.12
C PRO A 33 4.68 3.61 30.34
N ARG A 34 4.37 4.33 29.26
CA ARG A 34 4.06 5.78 29.29
C ARG A 34 2.62 6.07 29.75
N THR A 35 1.73 5.08 29.71
CA THR A 35 0.35 5.24 30.19
C THR A 35 0.26 4.98 31.69
N LYS A 36 -0.40 5.89 32.43
CA LYS A 36 -0.57 5.79 33.89
C LYS A 36 -1.75 4.88 34.31
N GLY A 37 -2.44 4.25 33.35
CA GLY A 37 -3.66 3.52 33.63
C GLY A 37 -3.47 2.27 34.48
N ILE A 38 -2.69 1.31 33.98
CA ILE A 38 -2.48 0.00 34.61
C ILE A 38 -0.99 -0.35 34.83
N ASN A 39 -0.04 0.38 34.27
CA ASN A 39 1.38 -0.02 34.15
C ASN A 39 2.32 0.52 35.25
N ARG A 40 1.85 1.37 36.18
CA ARG A 40 2.70 1.93 37.21
C ARG A 40 2.73 1.02 38.42
N LYS A 41 3.92 0.50 38.80
CA LYS A 41 4.12 -0.23 40.05
C LYS A 41 3.76 0.66 41.23
N GLY A 42 2.68 0.31 41.93
CA GLY A 42 2.30 0.91 43.21
C GLY A 42 1.23 2.02 43.16
N GLU A 43 1.03 2.71 42.04
CA GLU A 43 0.07 3.82 41.93
C GLU A 43 -0.51 3.92 40.51
N ASN A 44 -1.16 2.86 40.00
CA ASN A 44 -1.94 2.92 38.78
C ASN A 44 -3.38 3.34 39.11
N PHE A 45 -4.13 3.78 38.07
CA PHE A 45 -5.48 4.29 38.24
C PHE A 45 -6.43 3.26 38.88
N VAL A 46 -6.32 1.98 38.52
CA VAL A 46 -7.14 0.90 39.09
C VAL A 46 -6.85 0.73 40.57
N SER A 47 -5.58 0.69 40.98
CA SER A 47 -5.21 0.58 42.42
C SER A 47 -5.65 1.80 43.21
N VAL A 48 -5.66 3.01 42.65
CA VAL A 48 -6.19 4.21 43.31
C VAL A 48 -7.70 4.06 43.54
N LEU A 49 -8.47 3.59 42.54
CA LEU A 49 -9.92 3.33 42.69
C LEU A 49 -10.19 2.30 43.79
N PHE A 50 -9.49 1.15 43.77
CA PHE A 50 -9.68 0.09 44.74
C PHE A 50 -9.26 0.52 46.15
N ASN A 51 -8.22 1.32 46.32
CA ASN A 51 -7.80 1.86 47.60
C ASN A 51 -8.87 2.81 48.18
N ALA A 52 -9.42 3.71 47.34
CA ALA A 52 -10.49 4.61 47.76
C ALA A 52 -11.73 3.86 48.21
N LEU A 53 -12.15 2.84 47.45
CA LEU A 53 -13.30 2.00 47.80
C LEU A 53 -13.11 1.26 49.13
N ARG A 54 -11.90 0.71 49.39
CA ARG A 54 -11.62 -0.01 50.66
C ARG A 54 -11.54 0.90 51.85
N GLU A 55 -11.00 2.09 51.70
CA GLU A 55 -10.87 3.05 52.81
C GLU A 55 -12.22 3.70 53.16
N GLY A 56 -13.29 3.46 52.34
CA GLY A 56 -14.59 4.09 52.51
C GLY A 56 -14.56 5.61 52.40
N LYS A 57 -13.43 6.14 51.89
CA LYS A 57 -13.27 7.57 51.59
C LYS A 57 -13.79 7.80 50.18
N GLY A 58 -14.87 8.54 50.05
CA GLY A 58 -15.38 8.92 48.73
C GLY A 58 -14.26 9.50 47.84
N LEU A 59 -14.13 9.05 46.60
CA LEU A 59 -13.16 9.60 45.65
C LEU A 59 -13.91 10.57 44.69
N HIS A 60 -13.56 11.84 44.80
CA HIS A 60 -14.03 12.84 43.85
C HIS A 60 -13.05 12.94 42.69
N MET A 61 -13.51 12.48 41.53
CA MET A 61 -12.74 12.57 40.28
C MET A 61 -12.95 13.95 39.63
N ASP A 62 -12.06 14.29 38.71
CA ASP A 62 -12.16 15.55 37.96
C ASP A 62 -13.48 15.68 37.17
N ILE A 63 -13.78 16.89 36.75
CA ILE A 63 -14.99 17.24 36.00
C ILE A 63 -14.98 16.52 34.64
N ILE A 64 -16.17 16.06 34.22
CA ILE A 64 -16.44 15.53 32.88
C ILE A 64 -17.18 16.62 32.11
N TYR A 65 -16.60 17.04 30.99
CA TYR A 65 -17.22 18.04 30.11
C TYR A 65 -17.88 17.36 28.93
N GLY A 66 -19.07 17.82 28.52
CA GLY A 66 -19.77 17.29 27.35
C GLY A 66 -20.86 18.23 26.86
N SER A 67 -21.46 17.89 25.74
CA SER A 67 -22.65 18.52 25.21
C SER A 67 -23.83 17.57 25.34
N ILE A 68 -25.03 18.14 25.50
CA ILE A 68 -26.29 17.40 25.48
C ILE A 68 -26.94 17.63 24.12
N GLU A 69 -27.09 16.57 23.34
CA GLU A 69 -27.88 16.59 22.12
C GLU A 69 -29.28 16.05 22.40
N THR A 70 -30.26 16.80 21.92
CA THR A 70 -31.67 16.37 21.91
C THR A 70 -32.08 16.07 20.48
N ARG A 71 -32.69 14.93 20.20
CA ARG A 71 -33.23 14.66 18.87
C ARG A 71 -34.38 15.63 18.56
N ASP A 72 -34.24 16.38 17.49
CA ASP A 72 -35.34 17.16 16.92
C ASP A 72 -36.37 16.20 16.32
N GLY A 73 -37.62 16.26 16.82
CA GLY A 73 -38.74 15.42 16.34
C GLY A 73 -39.71 15.02 17.41
N ASP A 74 -40.50 14.00 17.16
CA ASP A 74 -41.60 13.49 18.01
C ASP A 74 -41.17 12.95 19.40
N HIS A 75 -39.87 12.93 19.72
CA HIS A 75 -39.34 12.44 21.00
C HIS A 75 -38.33 13.43 21.65
N PRO A 76 -38.77 14.59 22.12
CA PRO A 76 -37.88 15.59 22.75
C PRO A 76 -37.31 15.14 24.12
N GLU A 77 -37.67 13.96 24.61
CA GLU A 77 -37.18 13.41 25.86
C GLU A 77 -35.86 12.62 25.69
N GLU A 78 -35.45 12.30 24.47
CA GLU A 78 -34.22 11.57 24.20
C GLU A 78 -33.01 12.52 24.29
N LYS A 79 -32.31 12.46 25.45
CA LYS A 79 -31.12 13.22 25.73
C LYS A 79 -29.89 12.35 25.61
N THR A 80 -29.03 12.65 24.66
CA THR A 80 -27.71 12.01 24.51
C THR A 80 -26.62 12.94 25.04
N PHE A 81 -25.83 12.45 26.00
CA PHE A 81 -24.66 13.17 26.48
C PHE A 81 -23.43 12.74 25.69
N ILE A 82 -22.75 13.71 25.08
CA ILE A 82 -21.54 13.51 24.31
C ILE A 82 -20.37 14.07 25.11
N PRO A 83 -19.54 13.22 25.78
CA PRO A 83 -18.43 13.68 26.57
C PRO A 83 -17.30 14.20 25.67
N LEU A 84 -16.83 15.41 25.93
CA LEU A 84 -15.70 16.05 25.28
C LEU A 84 -14.39 15.80 26.06
N ASP A 85 -14.46 15.71 27.38
CA ASP A 85 -13.37 15.27 28.24
C ASP A 85 -13.90 14.29 29.31
N GLY A 86 -13.00 13.46 29.83
CA GLY A 86 -13.31 12.46 30.86
C GLY A 86 -13.74 11.10 30.32
N GLN A 87 -13.69 10.86 29.02
CA GLN A 87 -14.14 9.61 28.37
C GLN A 87 -13.36 8.40 28.82
N GLN A 88 -12.04 8.52 28.97
CA GLN A 88 -11.18 7.45 29.50
C GLN A 88 -11.64 7.02 30.91
N ARG A 89 -12.00 8.00 31.72
CA ARG A 89 -12.53 7.77 33.07
C ARG A 89 -13.90 7.11 33.04
N LEU A 90 -14.80 7.60 32.19
CA LEU A 90 -16.13 6.99 31.99
C LEU A 90 -16.04 5.54 31.55
N THR A 91 -15.18 5.25 30.58
CA THR A 91 -14.96 3.87 30.10
C THR A 91 -14.42 2.97 31.21
N THR A 92 -13.44 3.44 31.99
CA THR A 92 -12.89 2.65 33.11
C THR A 92 -13.93 2.41 34.18
N LEU A 93 -14.71 3.43 34.56
CA LEU A 93 -15.80 3.27 35.54
C LEU A 93 -16.86 2.32 35.01
N TRP A 94 -17.22 2.39 33.75
CA TRP A 94 -18.17 1.49 33.11
C TRP A 94 -17.70 0.02 33.19
N LEU A 95 -16.41 -0.24 32.82
CA LEU A 95 -15.82 -1.57 32.92
C LEU A 95 -15.80 -2.09 34.35
N LEU A 96 -15.50 -1.22 35.32
CA LEU A 96 -15.48 -1.56 36.74
C LEU A 96 -16.89 -1.93 37.24
N HIS A 97 -17.94 -1.16 36.86
CA HIS A 97 -19.32 -1.45 37.20
C HIS A 97 -19.79 -2.77 36.57
N TRP A 98 -19.46 -2.97 35.29
CA TRP A 98 -19.76 -4.22 34.60
C TRP A 98 -19.12 -5.42 35.33
N TYR A 99 -17.80 -5.33 35.61
CA TYR A 99 -17.05 -6.43 36.24
C TYR A 99 -17.62 -6.78 37.64
N LEU A 100 -17.82 -5.80 38.50
CA LEU A 100 -18.32 -6.04 39.86
C LEU A 100 -19.78 -6.50 39.88
N SER A 101 -20.59 -6.06 38.92
CA SER A 101 -21.94 -6.58 38.77
C SER A 101 -21.98 -8.07 38.40
N GLN A 102 -21.05 -8.52 37.58
CA GLN A 102 -20.88 -9.95 37.29
C GLN A 102 -20.36 -10.71 38.53
N TRP A 103 -19.37 -10.14 39.21
CA TRP A 103 -18.77 -10.74 40.41
C TRP A 103 -19.77 -11.01 41.55
N GLU A 104 -20.75 -10.14 41.74
CA GLU A 104 -21.80 -10.26 42.73
C GLU A 104 -23.14 -10.82 42.18
N GLU A 105 -23.15 -11.33 40.94
CA GLU A 105 -24.32 -11.89 40.27
C GLU A 105 -25.52 -10.89 40.15
N ARG A 106 -25.19 -9.59 40.09
CA ARG A 106 -26.14 -8.46 39.97
C ARG A 106 -26.21 -7.87 38.56
N SER A 107 -25.72 -8.58 37.58
CA SER A 107 -25.66 -8.10 36.20
C SER A 107 -26.99 -7.72 35.59
N GLU A 108 -28.09 -8.41 35.97
CA GLU A 108 -29.44 -8.10 35.49
C GLU A 108 -29.99 -6.76 36.01
N GLU A 109 -29.61 -6.36 37.23
CA GLU A 109 -30.05 -5.09 37.81
C GLU A 109 -29.52 -3.88 37.04
N ILE A 110 -28.32 -3.97 36.46
CA ILE A 110 -27.65 -2.83 35.89
C ILE A 110 -27.49 -2.91 34.35
N ALA A 111 -27.79 -4.05 33.72
CA ALA A 111 -27.56 -4.26 32.28
C ALA A 111 -28.23 -3.16 31.42
N SER A 112 -29.52 -2.83 31.69
CA SER A 112 -30.24 -1.80 30.95
C SER A 112 -29.64 -0.40 31.10
N LEU A 113 -29.02 -0.12 32.25
CA LEU A 113 -28.36 1.14 32.51
C LEU A 113 -27.00 1.19 31.83
N LEU A 114 -26.21 0.12 31.88
CA LEU A 114 -24.91 0.03 31.21
C LEU A 114 -25.03 0.07 29.68
N GLN A 115 -26.16 -0.41 29.12
CA GLN A 115 -26.43 -0.33 27.67
C GLN A 115 -26.59 1.11 27.16
N ARG A 116 -26.79 2.10 28.02
CA ARG A 116 -26.86 3.51 27.64
C ARG A 116 -25.46 4.09 27.29
N PHE A 117 -24.42 3.42 27.70
CA PHE A 117 -23.05 3.79 27.33
C PHE A 117 -22.65 3.17 26.00
N THR A 118 -22.20 3.97 25.03
CA THR A 118 -21.92 3.51 23.68
C THR A 118 -20.78 4.31 23.04
N TYR A 119 -20.30 3.83 21.89
CA TYR A 119 -19.31 4.48 21.04
C TYR A 119 -19.96 4.89 19.72
N ALA A 120 -19.78 6.14 19.29
CA ALA A 120 -20.33 6.64 18.02
C ALA A 120 -19.69 5.97 16.81
N THR A 121 -18.38 5.82 16.82
CA THR A 121 -17.55 5.54 15.63
C THR A 121 -16.99 4.14 15.54
N ARG A 122 -16.85 3.44 16.65
CA ARG A 122 -16.25 2.11 16.64
C ARG A 122 -17.34 1.07 16.74
N SER A 123 -17.81 0.62 15.57
CA SER A 123 -18.82 -0.45 15.52
C SER A 123 -18.39 -1.67 16.31
N THR A 124 -17.09 -2.02 16.26
CA THR A 124 -16.49 -3.11 17.04
C THR A 124 -16.54 -2.87 18.54
N ALA A 125 -16.13 -1.69 19.02
CA ALA A 125 -16.19 -1.35 20.44
C ALA A 125 -17.63 -1.24 20.93
N ARG A 126 -18.54 -0.66 20.14
CA ARG A 126 -19.98 -0.61 20.42
C ARG A 126 -20.56 -2.01 20.57
N ASP A 127 -20.34 -2.87 19.57
CA ASP A 127 -20.82 -4.25 19.58
C ASP A 127 -20.23 -5.04 20.77
N PHE A 128 -18.97 -4.83 21.09
CA PHE A 128 -18.31 -5.44 22.24
C PHE A 128 -18.96 -5.00 23.56
N CYS A 129 -19.20 -3.71 23.79
CA CYS A 129 -19.88 -3.21 24.97
C CYS A 129 -21.32 -3.76 25.11
N GLN A 130 -22.06 -3.82 23.99
CA GLN A 130 -23.41 -4.41 23.98
C GLN A 130 -23.38 -5.91 24.33
N ARG A 131 -22.39 -6.65 23.78
CA ARG A 131 -22.23 -8.06 24.13
C ARG A 131 -21.88 -8.25 25.59
N LEU A 132 -20.98 -7.45 26.14
CA LEU A 132 -20.66 -7.49 27.58
C LEU A 132 -21.93 -7.35 28.44
N CYS A 133 -22.80 -6.41 28.12
CA CYS A 133 -24.05 -6.23 28.85
C CYS A 133 -25.02 -7.44 28.75
N SER A 134 -24.92 -8.26 27.72
CA SER A 134 -25.75 -9.45 27.53
C SER A 134 -25.18 -10.72 28.17
N LEU A 135 -23.93 -10.70 28.62
CA LEU A 135 -23.26 -11.85 29.21
C LEU A 135 -23.64 -12.05 30.68
N ARG A 136 -23.59 -13.31 31.12
CA ARG A 136 -23.63 -13.72 32.50
C ARG A 136 -22.45 -14.63 32.77
N LEU A 137 -21.53 -14.17 33.59
CA LEU A 137 -20.28 -14.86 33.86
C LEU A 137 -20.22 -15.30 35.33
N THR A 138 -19.65 -16.47 35.54
CA THR A 138 -19.32 -16.97 36.85
C THR A 138 -18.00 -16.32 37.37
N ARG A 139 -17.75 -16.42 38.66
CA ARG A 139 -16.50 -15.90 39.26
C ARG A 139 -15.26 -16.55 38.69
N ASP A 140 -15.32 -17.82 38.33
CA ASP A 140 -14.20 -18.55 37.71
C ASP A 140 -13.91 -17.98 36.31
N GLU A 141 -14.91 -17.70 35.51
CA GLU A 141 -14.78 -17.08 34.19
C GLU A 141 -14.26 -15.63 34.25
N LEU A 142 -14.48 -14.93 35.36
CA LEU A 142 -14.00 -13.58 35.61
C LEU A 142 -12.55 -13.52 36.08
N THR A 143 -11.93 -14.67 36.38
CA THR A 143 -10.53 -14.71 36.90
C THR A 143 -9.56 -14.20 35.87
N ASN A 144 -9.72 -14.54 34.60
CA ASN A 144 -8.88 -14.07 33.50
C ASN A 144 -9.76 -13.63 32.31
N PRO A 145 -10.34 -12.43 32.35
CA PRO A 145 -11.27 -11.98 31.31
C PRO A 145 -10.68 -11.97 29.90
N SER A 146 -9.39 -11.60 29.76
CA SER A 146 -8.74 -11.55 28.44
C SER A 146 -8.66 -12.93 27.79
N GLU A 147 -8.28 -13.96 28.53
CA GLU A 147 -8.22 -15.34 28.06
C GLU A 147 -9.62 -15.87 27.77
N TYR A 148 -10.55 -15.67 28.70
CA TYR A 148 -11.94 -16.08 28.53
C TYR A 148 -12.55 -15.58 27.22
N PHE A 149 -12.40 -14.29 26.90
CA PHE A 149 -12.97 -13.73 25.68
C PHE A 149 -12.24 -14.21 24.43
N SER A 150 -10.92 -14.36 24.47
CA SER A 150 -10.14 -14.81 23.31
C SER A 150 -10.53 -16.23 22.83
N GLU A 151 -11.04 -17.06 23.72
CA GLU A 151 -11.50 -18.43 23.42
C GLU A 151 -12.92 -18.52 22.87
N LYS A 152 -13.69 -17.44 22.88
CA LYS A 152 -15.09 -17.47 22.42
C LYS A 152 -15.17 -17.39 20.90
N MET A 153 -15.99 -18.25 20.30
CA MET A 153 -16.21 -18.28 18.85
C MET A 153 -16.65 -16.94 18.23
N TRP A 154 -17.34 -16.11 18.98
CA TRP A 154 -17.77 -14.79 18.52
C TRP A 154 -16.66 -13.73 18.60
N PHE A 155 -15.58 -14.00 19.35
CA PHE A 155 -14.44 -13.10 19.48
C PHE A 155 -13.51 -13.28 18.29
N THR A 156 -13.92 -12.74 17.16
CA THR A 156 -13.21 -12.85 15.88
C THR A 156 -12.05 -11.86 15.80
N SER A 157 -11.25 -11.96 14.73
CA SER A 157 -10.12 -11.08 14.46
C SER A 157 -10.46 -9.59 14.52
N LYS A 158 -11.67 -9.18 14.15
CA LYS A 158 -12.13 -7.79 14.25
C LYS A 158 -12.08 -7.23 15.68
N TYR A 159 -12.30 -8.06 16.70
CA TYR A 159 -12.19 -7.65 18.10
C TYR A 159 -10.75 -7.74 18.60
N SER A 160 -10.02 -8.78 18.21
CA SER A 160 -8.64 -8.98 18.66
C SER A 160 -7.67 -7.91 18.15
N TYR A 161 -7.97 -7.27 17.03
CA TYR A 161 -7.16 -6.19 16.48
C TYR A 161 -7.62 -4.78 16.85
N ASP A 162 -8.77 -4.62 17.49
CA ASP A 162 -9.23 -3.30 17.94
C ASP A 162 -8.48 -2.85 19.22
N PRO A 163 -7.65 -1.77 19.18
CA PRO A 163 -6.85 -1.31 20.32
C PRO A 163 -7.71 -0.84 21.48
N THR A 164 -8.94 -0.36 21.24
CA THR A 164 -9.88 -0.01 22.30
C THR A 164 -10.32 -1.27 23.03
N ILE A 165 -10.68 -2.33 22.31
CA ILE A 165 -11.08 -3.60 22.90
C ILE A 165 -9.91 -4.26 23.62
N GLN A 166 -8.72 -4.28 23.03
CA GLN A 166 -7.51 -4.78 23.70
C GLN A 166 -7.24 -4.04 25.02
N SER A 167 -7.37 -2.71 25.00
CA SER A 167 -7.23 -1.89 26.20
C SER A 167 -8.35 -2.18 27.23
N MET A 168 -9.60 -2.43 26.79
CA MET A 168 -10.69 -2.83 27.67
C MET A 168 -10.40 -4.19 28.33
N LEU A 169 -9.91 -5.16 27.59
CA LEU A 169 -9.55 -6.49 28.10
C LEU A 169 -8.40 -6.42 29.11
N ASN A 170 -7.38 -5.65 28.83
CA ASN A 170 -6.28 -5.41 29.75
C ASN A 170 -6.75 -4.73 31.04
N MET A 171 -7.69 -3.76 30.91
CA MET A 171 -8.29 -3.09 32.06
C MET A 171 -9.12 -4.05 32.90
N LEU A 172 -9.96 -4.89 32.26
CA LEU A 172 -10.72 -5.92 32.95
C LEU A 172 -9.81 -6.92 33.68
N SER A 173 -8.72 -7.32 33.07
CA SER A 173 -7.72 -8.19 33.72
C SER A 173 -7.04 -7.52 34.91
N ALA A 174 -6.79 -6.19 34.84
CA ALA A 174 -6.26 -5.43 35.97
C ALA A 174 -7.29 -5.31 37.11
N ILE A 175 -8.56 -5.05 36.79
CA ILE A 175 -9.68 -5.03 37.74
C ILE A 175 -9.83 -6.41 38.41
N ALA A 176 -9.79 -7.48 37.63
CA ALA A 176 -9.87 -8.84 38.15
C ALA A 176 -8.76 -9.12 39.17
N LYS A 177 -7.52 -8.75 38.83
CA LYS A 177 -6.38 -8.93 39.69
C LYS A 177 -6.50 -8.18 41.02
N GLU A 178 -7.00 -6.94 41.02
CA GLU A 178 -7.20 -6.17 42.25
C GLU A 178 -8.40 -6.71 43.06
N GLN A 179 -9.49 -7.13 42.38
CA GLN A 179 -10.68 -7.72 43.06
C GLN A 179 -10.34 -9.05 43.72
N HIS A 180 -9.57 -9.92 43.09
CA HIS A 180 -9.12 -11.16 43.73
C HIS A 180 -8.22 -10.94 44.93
N LYS A 181 -7.38 -9.91 44.86
CA LYS A 181 -6.41 -9.59 45.92
C LYS A 181 -7.05 -8.92 47.13
N HIS A 182 -7.98 -8.03 46.88
CA HIS A 182 -8.64 -7.20 47.85
C HIS A 182 -10.06 -6.88 47.43
N PRO A 183 -11.02 -7.79 47.69
CA PRO A 183 -12.39 -7.65 47.25
C PRO A 183 -13.07 -6.38 47.76
N VAL A 184 -13.80 -5.72 46.87
CA VAL A 184 -14.69 -4.60 47.16
C VAL A 184 -16.11 -4.95 46.70
N SER A 185 -17.14 -4.36 47.32
CA SER A 185 -18.51 -4.61 46.93
C SER A 185 -19.00 -3.69 45.83
N PHE A 186 -20.01 -4.16 45.11
CA PHE A 186 -20.66 -3.38 44.04
C PHE A 186 -21.29 -2.08 44.59
N ASP A 187 -21.87 -2.11 45.81
CA ASP A 187 -22.51 -0.92 46.40
C ASP A 187 -21.50 0.15 46.79
N GLN A 188 -20.23 -0.19 47.07
CA GLN A 188 -19.19 0.79 47.33
C GLN A 188 -18.86 1.70 46.11
N LEU A 189 -19.24 1.27 44.88
CA LEU A 189 -19.02 2.06 43.67
C LEU A 189 -19.70 3.44 43.70
N GLU A 190 -20.81 3.57 44.46
CA GLU A 190 -21.50 4.86 44.65
C GLU A 190 -20.63 5.95 45.30
N SER A 191 -19.55 5.56 45.98
CA SER A 191 -18.60 6.48 46.57
C SER A 191 -17.60 7.08 45.56
N LEU A 192 -17.54 6.53 44.35
CA LEU A 192 -16.76 7.09 43.21
C LEU A 192 -17.61 8.13 42.51
N GLN A 193 -17.33 9.40 42.75
CA GLN A 193 -18.13 10.52 42.25
C GLN A 193 -17.32 11.42 41.33
N PHE A 194 -17.96 12.04 40.35
CA PHE A 194 -17.44 13.08 39.50
C PHE A 194 -18.51 14.16 39.26
N ARG A 195 -18.04 15.29 38.73
CA ARG A 195 -18.91 16.38 38.30
C ARG A 195 -19.08 16.33 36.79
N SER A 196 -20.30 16.50 36.30
CA SER A 196 -20.57 16.68 34.89
C SER A 196 -20.91 18.14 34.58
N PHE A 197 -20.47 18.62 33.43
CA PHE A 197 -20.73 19.97 33.00
C PHE A 197 -21.14 19.99 31.53
N ASP A 198 -22.34 20.51 31.23
CA ASP A 198 -22.83 20.71 29.89
C ASP A 198 -22.30 22.04 29.35
N ILE A 199 -21.48 21.94 28.30
CA ILE A 199 -20.88 23.08 27.60
C ILE A 199 -21.65 23.48 26.33
N GLY A 200 -22.61 22.68 25.89
CA GLY A 200 -23.45 22.98 24.74
C GLY A 200 -24.29 24.27 24.94
N ALA A 201 -24.63 24.57 26.20
CA ALA A 201 -25.34 25.79 26.56
C ALA A 201 -24.53 27.11 26.35
N TYR A 202 -23.23 27.01 26.04
CA TYR A 202 -22.33 28.16 25.90
C TYR A 202 -21.85 28.41 24.48
N GLU A 203 -22.45 27.78 23.44
CA GLU A 203 -22.06 27.93 22.02
C GLU A 203 -20.54 27.81 21.80
N LEU A 204 -19.90 26.91 22.57
CA LEU A 204 -18.45 26.71 22.48
C LEU A 204 -18.11 25.99 21.17
N THR A 205 -17.43 26.72 20.29
CA THR A 205 -17.04 26.27 18.96
C THR A 205 -16.06 25.09 18.99
N ASP A 206 -16.08 24.31 17.89
CA ASP A 206 -15.10 23.24 17.61
C ASP A 206 -13.63 23.68 17.85
N GLU A 207 -13.34 24.99 17.69
CA GLU A 207 -12.02 25.55 17.97
C GLU A 207 -11.61 25.49 19.45
N LEU A 208 -12.54 25.67 20.38
CA LEU A 208 -12.23 25.56 21.81
C LEU A 208 -12.01 24.11 22.21
N TYR A 209 -12.77 23.21 21.62
CA TYR A 209 -12.57 21.75 21.77
C TYR A 209 -11.15 21.34 21.34
N ILE A 210 -10.69 21.78 20.17
CA ILE A 210 -9.33 21.55 19.68
C ILE A 210 -8.28 22.16 20.62
N LYS A 211 -8.55 23.38 21.14
CA LYS A 211 -7.64 24.06 22.10
C LYS A 211 -7.57 23.37 23.46
N MET A 212 -8.67 22.82 23.96
CA MET A 212 -8.70 22.12 25.24
C MET A 212 -8.00 20.75 25.17
N ASN A 213 -8.17 20.04 24.07
CA ASN A 213 -7.49 18.75 23.82
C ASN A 213 -5.99 18.91 23.53
N ARG A 214 -5.51 20.06 23.09
CA ARG A 214 -4.07 20.35 22.95
C ARG A 214 -3.27 20.27 24.23
N ARG A 215 -3.90 20.28 25.40
CA ARG A 215 -3.22 20.11 26.72
C ARG A 215 -2.94 18.63 27.07
N GLY A 216 -3.50 17.68 26.31
CA GLY A 216 -3.20 16.26 26.43
C GLY A 216 -2.19 15.78 25.37
N LYS A 217 -2.14 14.48 25.08
CA LYS A 217 -1.41 13.93 23.92
C LYS A 217 -1.95 14.60 22.65
N GLN A 218 -1.05 15.09 21.80
CA GLN A 218 -1.47 15.68 20.51
C GLN A 218 -2.33 14.67 19.75
N LEU A 219 -3.40 15.17 19.08
CA LEU A 219 -4.18 14.37 18.14
C LEU A 219 -3.24 13.74 17.11
N GLU A 220 -3.46 12.49 16.78
CA GLU A 220 -2.70 11.85 15.71
C GLU A 220 -2.98 12.55 14.37
N SER A 221 -2.06 12.42 13.45
CA SER A 221 -2.11 13.13 12.18
C SER A 221 -3.39 12.87 11.38
N ILE A 222 -3.90 11.65 11.44
CA ILE A 222 -5.17 11.28 10.77
C ILE A 222 -6.40 11.91 11.44
N GLU A 223 -6.40 12.04 12.76
CA GLU A 223 -7.52 12.66 13.49
C GLU A 223 -7.62 14.16 13.14
N ASN A 224 -6.47 14.83 12.99
CA ASN A 224 -6.44 16.22 12.50
C ASN A 224 -6.96 16.32 11.07
N LEU A 225 -6.56 15.42 10.16
CA LEU A 225 -7.06 15.35 8.79
C LEU A 225 -8.59 15.19 8.78
N LYS A 226 -9.13 14.26 9.58
CA LYS A 226 -10.58 14.00 9.66
C LYS A 226 -11.34 15.22 10.14
N ALA A 227 -10.85 15.88 11.20
CA ALA A 227 -11.48 17.09 11.74
C ALA A 227 -11.53 18.23 10.71
N ASP A 228 -10.42 18.47 10.01
CA ASP A 228 -10.33 19.49 8.99
C ASP A 228 -11.20 19.15 7.76
N PHE A 229 -11.27 17.88 7.38
CA PHE A 229 -12.12 17.41 6.28
C PHE A 229 -13.61 17.61 6.62
N VAL A 230 -14.05 17.27 7.83
CA VAL A 230 -15.41 17.53 8.30
C VAL A 230 -15.69 19.03 8.30
N GLY A 231 -14.75 19.86 8.75
CA GLY A 231 -14.83 21.32 8.65
C GLY A 231 -15.03 21.80 7.22
N TYR A 232 -14.28 21.23 6.27
CA TYR A 232 -14.44 21.52 4.84
C TYR A 232 -15.80 21.09 4.30
N LEU A 233 -16.28 19.89 4.67
CA LEU A 233 -17.62 19.40 4.29
C LEU A 233 -18.74 20.35 4.77
N LYS A 234 -18.64 20.86 6.01
CA LYS A 234 -19.57 21.88 6.55
C LYS A 234 -19.54 23.15 5.71
N LYS A 235 -18.34 23.63 5.34
CA LYS A 235 -18.14 24.83 4.52
C LYS A 235 -18.81 24.74 3.13
N ILE A 236 -18.83 23.54 2.54
CA ILE A 236 -19.46 23.30 1.23
C ILE A 236 -20.94 22.89 1.33
N GLY A 237 -21.52 22.85 2.54
CA GLY A 237 -22.93 22.54 2.75
C GLY A 237 -23.29 21.05 2.62
N HIS A 238 -22.35 20.15 2.96
CA HIS A 238 -22.64 18.71 2.95
C HIS A 238 -23.71 18.37 3.99
N ASP A 239 -24.62 17.45 3.61
CA ASP A 239 -25.72 17.00 4.48
C ASP A 239 -25.27 15.85 5.38
N PHE A 240 -25.06 16.16 6.67
CA PHE A 240 -24.65 15.18 7.69
C PHE A 240 -25.80 14.36 8.27
N SER A 241 -27.05 14.66 7.91
CA SER A 241 -28.23 13.92 8.43
C SER A 241 -28.36 12.53 7.82
N LYS A 242 -27.71 12.30 6.68
CA LYS A 242 -27.79 11.03 5.95
C LYS A 242 -27.00 9.90 6.64
N PRO A 243 -27.53 8.68 6.67
CA PRO A 243 -26.84 7.53 7.24
C PRO A 243 -25.49 7.23 6.56
N ASP A 244 -25.36 7.57 5.29
CA ASP A 244 -24.17 7.36 4.43
C ASP A 244 -23.35 8.64 4.24
N SER A 245 -23.44 9.60 5.17
CA SER A 245 -22.67 10.83 5.13
C SER A 245 -21.16 10.57 5.16
N TYR A 246 -20.37 11.45 4.54
CA TYR A 246 -18.94 11.22 4.31
C TYR A 246 -18.11 11.20 5.60
N ASP A 247 -18.52 11.95 6.61
CA ASP A 247 -17.89 11.92 7.94
C ASP A 247 -18.03 10.54 8.60
N ARG A 248 -19.21 9.90 8.50
CA ARG A 248 -19.42 8.55 9.00
C ARG A 248 -18.58 7.52 8.27
N LYS A 249 -18.47 7.64 6.93
CA LYS A 249 -17.64 6.75 6.13
C LYS A 249 -16.16 6.81 6.50
N LEU A 250 -15.65 8.02 6.80
CA LEU A 250 -14.28 8.21 7.30
C LEU A 250 -13.97 7.41 8.57
N ASP A 251 -14.96 7.26 9.43
CA ASP A 251 -14.78 6.65 10.75
C ASP A 251 -15.19 5.17 10.80
N HIS A 252 -15.92 4.69 9.79
CA HIS A 252 -16.40 3.30 9.70
C HIS A 252 -15.75 2.55 8.55
N GLU A 253 -16.39 2.53 7.39
CA GLU A 253 -16.04 1.67 6.27
C GLU A 253 -14.59 1.90 5.76
N TRP A 254 -14.18 3.18 5.65
CA TRP A 254 -12.83 3.50 5.18
C TRP A 254 -11.76 3.29 6.24
N ALA A 255 -12.12 3.47 7.52
CA ALA A 255 -11.24 3.16 8.63
C ALA A 255 -11.03 1.65 8.78
N ASP A 256 -12.11 0.86 8.69
CA ASP A 256 -12.06 -0.59 8.78
C ASP A 256 -11.16 -1.21 7.69
N MET A 257 -11.22 -0.67 6.47
CA MET A 257 -10.31 -1.04 5.38
C MET A 257 -8.83 -0.82 5.76
N ALA A 258 -8.50 0.33 6.34
CA ALA A 258 -7.12 0.63 6.75
C ALA A 258 -6.66 -0.21 7.96
N TRP A 259 -7.62 -0.72 8.73
CA TRP A 259 -7.37 -1.51 9.94
C TRP A 259 -6.90 -2.95 9.67
N GLY A 260 -7.33 -3.56 8.58
CA GLY A 260 -7.38 -5.00 8.36
C GLY A 260 -6.05 -5.77 8.18
N CYS A 261 -4.84 -5.23 8.41
CA CYS A 261 -3.72 -5.88 7.75
C CYS A 261 -2.35 -6.08 8.42
N ARG A 262 -1.99 -5.60 9.61
CA ARG A 262 -0.69 -6.00 10.22
C ARG A 262 -0.52 -5.76 11.71
N GLU A 263 0.21 -6.68 12.35
CA GLU A 263 0.49 -6.72 13.79
C GLU A 263 1.41 -5.60 14.32
N ASN A 264 2.14 -4.85 13.47
CA ASN A 264 3.24 -3.98 13.93
C ASN A 264 3.22 -2.53 13.41
N GLU A 265 2.24 -2.11 12.63
CA GLU A 265 2.19 -0.73 12.13
C GLU A 265 1.02 0.06 12.73
N ASP A 266 1.28 1.35 13.00
CA ASP A 266 0.29 2.29 13.51
C ASP A 266 -0.82 2.51 12.45
N PHE A 267 -2.06 2.22 12.83
CA PHE A 267 -3.26 2.39 12.01
C PHE A 267 -3.37 3.82 11.46
N ASP A 268 -3.14 4.80 12.31
CA ASP A 268 -3.30 6.22 11.98
C ASP A 268 -2.37 6.64 10.84
N ILE A 269 -1.14 6.15 10.87
CA ILE A 269 -0.15 6.39 9.82
C ILE A 269 -0.59 5.75 8.51
N ARG A 270 -1.07 4.51 8.53
CA ARG A 270 -1.50 3.80 7.32
C ARG A 270 -2.69 4.47 6.65
N TYR A 271 -3.67 4.87 7.46
CA TYR A 271 -4.86 5.51 6.95
C TYR A 271 -4.54 6.87 6.32
N LEU A 272 -3.75 7.70 6.99
CA LEU A 272 -3.27 8.97 6.42
C LEU A 272 -2.47 8.77 5.12
N ARG A 273 -1.63 7.72 5.06
CA ARG A 273 -0.86 7.39 3.85
C ARG A 273 -1.75 7.12 2.64
N LEU A 274 -2.86 6.42 2.82
CA LEU A 274 -3.78 6.13 1.74
C LEU A 274 -4.39 7.41 1.16
N PHE A 275 -4.84 8.33 2.04
CA PHE A 275 -5.30 9.65 1.61
C PHE A 275 -4.19 10.40 0.86
N ASN A 276 -3.00 10.48 1.41
CA ASN A 276 -1.88 11.18 0.79
C ASN A 276 -1.56 10.63 -0.60
N ARG A 277 -1.62 9.32 -0.81
CA ARG A 277 -1.38 8.69 -2.13
C ARG A 277 -2.43 9.04 -3.16
N TYR A 278 -3.70 9.03 -2.76
CA TYR A 278 -4.79 9.46 -3.63
C TYR A 278 -4.60 10.92 -4.05
N PHE A 279 -4.42 11.81 -3.09
CA PHE A 279 -4.26 13.24 -3.33
C PHE A 279 -2.96 13.59 -4.05
N TYR A 280 -1.86 12.88 -3.77
CA TYR A 280 -0.60 13.08 -4.48
C TYR A 280 -0.71 12.81 -5.99
N ASN A 281 -1.43 11.77 -6.38
CA ASN A 281 -1.69 11.50 -7.79
C ASN A 281 -2.49 12.63 -8.46
N LEU A 282 -3.50 13.17 -7.79
CA LEU A 282 -4.25 14.32 -8.29
C LEU A 282 -3.38 15.58 -8.36
N TRP A 283 -2.53 15.78 -7.35
CA TRP A 283 -1.59 16.91 -7.33
C TRP A 283 -0.61 16.87 -8.50
N ILE A 284 -0.05 15.69 -8.84
CA ILE A 284 0.82 15.53 -10.02
C ILE A 284 0.10 15.93 -11.30
N MET A 285 -1.16 15.58 -11.44
CA MET A 285 -1.93 15.89 -12.64
C MET A 285 -2.26 17.39 -12.76
N ASP A 286 -2.45 18.06 -11.63
CA ASP A 286 -2.77 19.50 -11.61
C ASP A 286 -1.54 20.40 -11.75
N ASN A 287 -0.35 19.91 -11.38
CA ASN A 287 0.88 20.71 -11.36
C ASN A 287 1.86 20.25 -12.46
N PRO A 288 1.87 20.90 -13.62
CA PRO A 288 2.73 20.51 -14.74
C PRO A 288 4.20 20.95 -14.58
N SER A 289 4.51 21.83 -13.63
CA SER A 289 5.84 22.45 -13.50
C SER A 289 6.82 21.60 -12.71
N LYS A 290 8.02 21.42 -13.25
CA LYS A 290 9.15 20.78 -12.56
C LYS A 290 9.73 21.64 -11.43
N GLU A 291 9.50 22.94 -11.47
CA GLU A 291 10.03 23.86 -10.47
C GLU A 291 9.34 23.68 -9.12
N GLU A 292 8.06 23.28 -9.11
CA GLU A 292 7.32 23.00 -7.89
C GLU A 292 7.86 21.78 -7.15
N GLU A 293 8.37 20.75 -7.87
CA GLU A 293 9.03 19.60 -7.26
C GLU A 293 10.35 20.00 -6.56
N LYS A 294 11.10 20.93 -7.15
CA LYS A 294 12.39 21.38 -6.62
C LYS A 294 12.26 22.29 -5.40
N ASN A 295 11.18 23.03 -5.30
CA ASN A 295 11.01 24.08 -4.27
C ASN A 295 10.36 23.58 -3.00
N SER A 296 10.08 22.25 -2.88
CA SER A 296 9.51 21.65 -1.66
C SER A 296 8.31 22.46 -1.14
N THR A 297 7.33 22.73 -2.03
CA THR A 297 6.13 23.47 -1.61
C THR A 297 5.49 22.81 -0.40
N PRO A 298 4.82 23.55 0.49
CA PRO A 298 4.13 22.97 1.64
C PRO A 298 3.15 21.87 1.22
N GLU A 299 2.46 22.02 0.08
CA GLU A 299 1.57 21.01 -0.49
C GLU A 299 2.31 19.73 -0.89
N TYR A 300 3.43 19.86 -1.60
CA TYR A 300 4.26 18.71 -1.97
C TYR A 300 4.76 17.97 -0.74
N LEU A 301 5.28 18.70 0.25
CA LEU A 301 5.77 18.10 1.49
C LEU A 301 4.66 17.39 2.26
N ASN A 302 3.44 17.94 2.27
CA ASN A 302 2.31 17.34 2.96
C ASN A 302 1.85 16.03 2.31
N LEU A 303 1.79 15.99 0.98
CA LEU A 303 1.24 14.85 0.24
C LEU A 303 2.29 13.78 -0.11
N HIS A 304 3.52 14.19 -0.39
CA HIS A 304 4.59 13.28 -0.81
C HIS A 304 5.27 12.60 0.36
N PHE A 305 5.50 13.34 1.45
CA PHE A 305 6.19 12.79 2.62
C PHE A 305 5.28 11.87 3.41
N THR A 306 5.73 10.76 3.60
CA THR A 306 5.58 9.59 4.45
C THR A 306 4.40 9.50 5.42
N GLY A 307 3.55 10.51 5.53
CA GLY A 307 2.32 10.41 6.30
C GLY A 307 2.46 10.30 7.83
N THR A 308 3.64 10.62 8.39
CA THR A 308 3.77 10.69 9.84
C THR A 308 3.34 12.04 10.39
N ASP A 309 3.44 13.11 9.59
CA ASP A 309 3.13 14.46 10.02
C ASP A 309 2.06 15.10 9.12
N TYR A 310 0.87 15.26 9.65
CA TYR A 310 -0.15 16.06 9.02
C TYR A 310 0.18 17.56 9.17
N ARG A 311 0.14 18.30 8.06
CA ARG A 311 0.54 19.73 8.00
C ARG A 311 -0.61 20.69 7.69
N GLY A 312 -1.85 20.24 7.83
CA GLY A 312 -3.04 21.03 7.58
C GLY A 312 -3.77 20.65 6.28
N PHE A 313 -5.01 21.12 6.15
CA PHE A 313 -5.93 20.69 5.09
C PHE A 313 -5.82 21.48 3.79
N GLU A 314 -5.07 22.58 3.76
CA GLU A 314 -5.00 23.50 2.63
C GLU A 314 -4.66 22.82 1.29
N ALA A 315 -3.70 21.88 1.29
CA ALA A 315 -3.32 21.14 0.10
C ALA A 315 -4.47 20.25 -0.44
N TYR A 316 -5.21 19.62 0.45
CA TYR A 316 -6.36 18.79 0.09
C TYR A 316 -7.54 19.63 -0.40
N GLU A 317 -7.85 20.73 0.30
CA GLU A 317 -8.91 21.69 -0.10
C GLU A 317 -8.65 22.25 -1.50
N LYS A 318 -7.41 22.68 -1.78
CA LYS A 318 -7.01 23.19 -3.09
C LYS A 318 -7.23 22.16 -4.19
N ILE A 319 -6.89 20.89 -3.94
CA ILE A 319 -7.10 19.81 -4.90
C ILE A 319 -8.59 19.52 -5.07
N LEU A 320 -9.34 19.39 -3.99
CA LEU A 320 -10.78 19.07 -4.06
C LEU A 320 -11.57 20.17 -4.77
N SER A 321 -11.24 21.43 -4.53
CA SER A 321 -11.92 22.59 -5.14
C SER A 321 -11.47 22.90 -6.57
N ALA A 322 -10.37 22.33 -7.05
CA ALA A 322 -9.81 22.64 -8.37
C ALA A 322 -10.69 22.17 -9.54
N LYS A 323 -11.49 21.12 -9.35
CA LYS A 323 -12.41 20.59 -10.37
C LYS A 323 -13.68 20.08 -9.73
N GLU A 324 -14.80 20.35 -10.37
CA GLU A 324 -16.11 19.81 -9.98
C GLU A 324 -16.13 18.28 -9.95
N GLY A 325 -16.89 17.69 -9.03
CA GLY A 325 -17.07 16.24 -8.88
C GLY A 325 -15.88 15.49 -8.26
N ARG A 326 -14.84 16.19 -7.75
CA ARG A 326 -13.68 15.50 -7.15
C ARG A 326 -13.99 14.85 -5.82
N ILE A 327 -14.91 15.40 -5.06
CA ILE A 327 -15.33 14.82 -3.79
C ILE A 327 -16.09 13.53 -4.06
N GLU A 328 -17.02 13.56 -4.99
CA GLU A 328 -17.82 12.39 -5.39
C GLU A 328 -16.94 11.26 -5.92
N ARG A 329 -15.95 11.59 -6.77
CA ARG A 329 -14.95 10.61 -7.25
C ARG A 329 -14.09 10.05 -6.12
N MET A 330 -13.64 10.89 -5.20
CA MET A 330 -12.90 10.44 -4.01
C MET A 330 -13.76 9.49 -3.17
N VAL A 331 -15.00 9.85 -2.89
CA VAL A 331 -15.93 9.01 -2.13
C VAL A 331 -16.19 7.69 -2.85
N ARG A 332 -16.41 7.72 -4.17
CA ARG A 332 -16.56 6.51 -4.98
C ARG A 332 -15.34 5.59 -4.89
N PHE A 333 -14.15 6.18 -5.01
CA PHE A 333 -12.89 5.44 -4.90
C PHE A 333 -12.73 4.75 -3.54
N PHE A 334 -12.90 5.49 -2.44
CA PHE A 334 -12.75 4.93 -1.10
C PHE A 334 -13.85 3.92 -0.75
N ASN A 335 -15.11 4.15 -1.18
CA ASN A 335 -16.19 3.17 -1.02
C ASN A 335 -15.89 1.88 -1.77
N PHE A 336 -15.35 1.98 -2.99
CA PHE A 336 -14.97 0.80 -3.76
C PHE A 336 -13.83 0.03 -3.07
N LEU A 337 -12.78 0.72 -2.63
CA LEU A 337 -11.66 0.08 -1.91
C LEU A 337 -12.11 -0.60 -0.60
N ALA A 338 -13.09 -0.03 0.10
CA ALA A 338 -13.62 -0.59 1.33
C ALA A 338 -14.55 -1.81 1.10
N SER A 339 -14.88 -2.12 -0.15
CA SER A 339 -15.67 -3.30 -0.50
C SER A 339 -14.80 -4.55 -0.65
N ASP A 340 -15.42 -5.74 -0.56
CA ASP A 340 -14.75 -7.02 -0.80
C ASP A 340 -14.05 -7.06 -2.17
N ARG A 341 -14.59 -6.34 -3.16
CA ARG A 341 -14.00 -6.23 -4.50
C ARG A 341 -12.77 -5.34 -4.54
N GLY A 342 -12.74 -4.31 -3.70
CA GLY A 342 -11.56 -3.46 -3.58
C GLY A 342 -10.30 -4.26 -3.24
N ILE A 343 -10.43 -5.32 -2.45
CA ILE A 343 -9.35 -6.26 -2.15
C ILE A 343 -8.85 -6.93 -3.43
N MET A 344 -9.77 -7.53 -4.21
CA MET A 344 -9.42 -8.23 -5.45
C MET A 344 -8.75 -7.30 -6.47
N TYR A 345 -9.28 -6.09 -6.65
CA TYR A 345 -8.71 -5.12 -7.59
C TYR A 345 -7.34 -4.61 -7.13
N SER A 346 -7.12 -4.51 -5.83
CA SER A 346 -5.84 -4.12 -5.26
C SER A 346 -4.72 -5.12 -5.57
N ASP A 347 -5.04 -6.41 -5.80
CA ASP A 347 -4.06 -7.43 -6.17
C ASP A 347 -3.33 -7.09 -7.48
N HIS A 348 -4.01 -6.43 -8.40
CA HIS A 348 -3.42 -6.02 -9.68
C HIS A 348 -2.58 -4.74 -9.61
N LEU A 349 -2.51 -4.08 -8.45
CA LEU A 349 -1.60 -2.96 -8.21
C LEU A 349 -0.17 -3.41 -7.95
N ARG A 350 0.06 -4.69 -7.71
CA ARG A 350 1.39 -5.27 -7.69
C ARG A 350 1.89 -5.51 -9.09
N SER A 351 3.17 -5.22 -9.30
CA SER A 351 3.82 -5.56 -10.56
C SER A 351 3.70 -7.06 -10.84
N PRO A 352 3.23 -7.48 -12.03
CA PRO A 352 3.10 -8.88 -12.38
C PRO A 352 4.45 -9.60 -12.48
N TRP A 353 5.57 -8.87 -12.44
CA TRP A 353 6.95 -9.38 -12.57
C TRP A 353 7.66 -9.55 -11.22
N ARG A 354 7.02 -9.24 -10.11
CA ARG A 354 7.61 -9.44 -8.77
C ARG A 354 7.64 -10.92 -8.41
N ASP A 355 8.67 -11.28 -7.65
CA ASP A 355 8.84 -12.64 -7.15
C ASP A 355 7.76 -12.95 -6.11
N LYS A 356 6.83 -13.81 -6.47
CA LYS A 356 5.71 -14.23 -5.62
C LYS A 356 6.16 -14.95 -4.34
N ASN A 357 7.38 -15.53 -4.32
CA ASN A 357 7.89 -16.28 -3.17
C ASN A 357 8.39 -15.38 -2.03
N LYS A 358 8.48 -14.07 -2.26
CA LYS A 358 8.94 -13.08 -1.26
C LYS A 358 7.81 -12.26 -0.65
N GLU A 359 6.57 -12.55 -0.99
CA GLU A 359 5.44 -11.72 -0.62
C GLU A 359 4.53 -12.37 0.41
N GLN A 360 4.10 -11.57 1.38
CA GLN A 360 3.03 -11.91 2.31
C GLN A 360 1.66 -11.84 1.61
N ASP A 361 0.74 -12.70 2.05
CA ASP A 361 -0.52 -13.04 1.39
C ASP A 361 -1.57 -11.92 1.23
N SER A 362 -1.36 -10.70 1.71
CA SER A 362 -2.35 -9.63 1.62
C SER A 362 -1.84 -8.38 0.92
N VAL A 363 -2.67 -7.79 0.05
CA VAL A 363 -2.35 -6.61 -0.79
C VAL A 363 -2.68 -5.29 -0.13
N TYR A 364 -3.65 -5.25 0.77
CA TYR A 364 -3.93 -4.03 1.52
C TYR A 364 -2.70 -3.45 2.24
N PRO A 365 -1.84 -4.27 2.89
CA PRO A 365 -0.60 -3.76 3.43
C PRO A 365 0.29 -3.08 2.41
N TYR A 366 0.30 -3.57 1.17
CA TYR A 366 1.11 -3.00 0.10
C TYR A 366 0.66 -1.58 -0.29
N LEU A 367 -0.65 -1.37 -0.46
CA LEU A 367 -1.19 -0.02 -0.71
C LEU A 367 -0.96 0.94 0.44
N LEU A 368 -0.91 0.43 1.66
CA LEU A 368 -0.77 1.21 2.88
C LEU A 368 0.70 1.41 3.29
N ASP A 369 1.62 0.58 2.77
CA ASP A 369 3.05 0.66 3.06
C ASP A 369 3.76 1.65 2.12
N ILE A 370 4.13 2.81 2.65
CA ILE A 370 4.71 3.89 1.86
C ILE A 370 6.15 3.60 1.40
N GLU A 371 6.91 2.85 2.18
CA GLU A 371 8.31 2.57 1.86
C GLU A 371 8.43 1.67 0.62
N ARG A 372 7.37 0.94 0.29
CA ARG A 372 7.34 -0.01 -0.82
C ARG A 372 6.78 0.55 -2.12
N LEU A 373 6.10 1.70 -2.09
CA LEU A 373 5.53 2.28 -3.31
C LEU A 373 6.60 2.93 -4.17
N SER A 374 6.92 2.27 -5.27
CA SER A 374 7.71 2.83 -6.35
C SER A 374 6.89 3.86 -7.17
N MET A 375 7.56 4.54 -8.09
CA MET A 375 6.88 5.42 -9.04
C MET A 375 5.89 4.66 -9.94
N LEU A 376 6.23 3.42 -10.32
CA LEU A 376 5.34 2.53 -11.08
C LEU A 376 4.06 2.21 -10.32
N ASP A 377 4.17 1.88 -9.02
CA ASP A 377 3.03 1.55 -8.19
C ASP A 377 2.08 2.74 -8.01
N ARG A 378 2.62 3.97 -7.97
CA ARG A 378 1.81 5.20 -7.92
C ARG A 378 1.01 5.41 -9.20
N ILE A 379 1.63 5.13 -10.36
CA ILE A 379 0.92 5.20 -11.64
C ILE A 379 -0.14 4.09 -11.73
N ALA A 380 0.17 2.88 -11.27
CA ALA A 380 -0.80 1.80 -11.20
C ALA A 380 -2.01 2.14 -10.30
N LEU A 381 -1.75 2.78 -9.14
CA LEU A 381 -2.82 3.31 -8.29
C LEU A 381 -3.67 4.36 -9.02
N TYR A 382 -3.04 5.25 -9.77
CA TYR A 382 -3.76 6.23 -10.58
C TYR A 382 -4.61 5.56 -11.67
N ALA A 383 -4.11 4.49 -12.28
CA ALA A 383 -4.87 3.70 -13.24
C ALA A 383 -6.12 3.03 -12.62
N LEU A 384 -6.02 2.56 -11.37
CA LEU A 384 -7.18 2.07 -10.61
C LEU A 384 -8.18 3.20 -10.34
N MET A 385 -7.71 4.39 -9.91
CA MET A 385 -8.57 5.55 -9.72
C MET A 385 -9.35 5.88 -11.00
N LEU A 386 -8.66 5.91 -12.13
CA LEU A 386 -9.28 6.17 -13.44
C LEU A 386 -10.29 5.10 -13.84
N TYR A 387 -9.99 3.83 -13.60
CA TYR A 387 -10.90 2.73 -13.90
C TYR A 387 -12.21 2.85 -13.10
N ILE A 388 -12.11 3.08 -11.79
CA ILE A 388 -13.26 3.27 -10.92
C ILE A 388 -14.09 4.50 -11.35
N ASP A 389 -13.44 5.58 -11.78
CA ASP A 389 -14.12 6.80 -12.22
C ASP A 389 -14.91 6.61 -13.53
N ASN A 390 -14.44 5.76 -14.43
CA ASN A 390 -15.00 5.60 -15.78
C ASN A 390 -15.90 4.35 -15.96
N ALA A 391 -15.72 3.31 -15.15
CA ALA A 391 -16.54 2.11 -15.21
C ALA A 391 -17.90 2.34 -14.52
N SER A 392 -18.97 1.80 -15.07
CA SER A 392 -20.28 1.72 -14.42
C SER A 392 -20.24 0.75 -13.23
N ASP A 393 -21.24 0.81 -12.35
CA ASP A 393 -21.30 -0.10 -11.20
C ASP A 393 -21.47 -1.57 -11.63
N GLU A 394 -22.08 -1.81 -12.81
CA GLU A 394 -22.16 -3.13 -13.42
C GLU A 394 -20.82 -3.62 -13.95
N GLU A 395 -20.06 -2.75 -14.63
CA GLU A 395 -18.72 -3.06 -15.15
C GLU A 395 -17.72 -3.29 -14.02
N LEU A 396 -17.84 -2.58 -12.87
CA LEU A 396 -17.07 -2.85 -11.66
C LEU A 396 -17.34 -4.25 -11.06
N GLN A 397 -18.42 -4.94 -11.48
CA GLN A 397 -18.67 -6.32 -11.12
C GLN A 397 -17.84 -7.31 -11.96
N ASN A 398 -17.34 -6.91 -13.13
CA ASN A 398 -16.57 -7.76 -14.03
C ASN A 398 -15.05 -7.51 -13.88
N SER A 399 -14.38 -8.44 -13.21
CA SER A 399 -12.92 -8.33 -12.99
C SER A 399 -12.09 -8.53 -14.27
N GLU A 400 -12.63 -9.16 -15.32
CA GLU A 400 -11.88 -9.43 -16.55
C GLU A 400 -11.52 -8.12 -17.28
N HIS A 401 -12.46 -7.17 -17.34
CA HIS A 401 -12.20 -5.86 -17.95
C HIS A 401 -11.10 -5.11 -17.20
N TYR A 402 -11.14 -5.15 -15.86
CA TYR A 402 -10.10 -4.53 -15.04
C TYR A 402 -8.75 -5.22 -15.21
N GLN A 403 -8.71 -6.54 -15.28
CA GLN A 403 -7.47 -7.29 -15.51
C GLN A 403 -6.87 -6.94 -16.88
N ALA A 404 -7.69 -6.83 -17.93
CA ALA A 404 -7.24 -6.39 -19.25
C ALA A 404 -6.68 -4.96 -19.21
N TRP A 405 -7.37 -4.04 -18.54
CA TRP A 405 -6.88 -2.68 -18.31
C TRP A 405 -5.54 -2.66 -17.60
N MET A 406 -5.41 -3.33 -16.46
CA MET A 406 -4.19 -3.34 -15.68
C MET A 406 -3.03 -4.05 -16.39
N ARG A 407 -3.30 -5.07 -17.21
CA ARG A 407 -2.30 -5.69 -18.07
C ARG A 407 -1.68 -4.67 -19.03
N VAL A 408 -2.53 -3.92 -19.73
CA VAL A 408 -2.07 -2.86 -20.65
C VAL A 408 -1.31 -1.77 -19.88
N VAL A 409 -1.83 -1.33 -18.74
CA VAL A 409 -1.17 -0.32 -17.89
C VAL A 409 0.23 -0.76 -17.52
N TRP A 410 0.40 -1.98 -16.97
CA TRP A 410 1.70 -2.47 -16.57
C TRP A 410 2.69 -2.54 -17.74
N ASN A 411 2.25 -3.07 -18.88
CA ASN A 411 3.08 -3.14 -20.08
C ASN A 411 3.51 -1.75 -20.58
N LEU A 412 2.65 -0.75 -20.47
CA LEU A 412 2.96 0.63 -20.85
C LEU A 412 3.98 1.27 -19.90
N ILE A 413 3.78 1.12 -18.57
CA ILE A 413 4.59 1.81 -17.57
C ILE A 413 5.90 1.10 -17.24
N ALA A 414 6.13 -0.11 -17.71
CA ALA A 414 7.39 -0.85 -17.54
C ALA A 414 8.56 -0.19 -18.31
N ASP A 415 8.71 1.10 -18.14
CA ASP A 415 9.73 1.91 -18.80
C ASP A 415 10.92 2.17 -17.86
N PRO A 416 12.13 1.71 -18.23
CA PRO A 416 13.32 1.93 -17.42
C PRO A 416 13.72 3.41 -17.30
N LYS A 417 13.21 4.26 -18.18
CA LYS A 417 13.43 5.71 -18.15
C LYS A 417 12.43 6.45 -17.28
N LEU A 418 11.47 5.74 -16.68
CA LEU A 418 10.51 6.30 -15.76
C LEU A 418 11.15 6.59 -14.40
N ARG A 419 11.93 7.67 -14.34
CA ARG A 419 12.73 8.06 -13.16
C ARG A 419 12.57 9.52 -12.75
N SER A 420 11.63 10.22 -13.35
CA SER A 420 11.39 11.63 -13.05
C SER A 420 9.91 11.91 -12.91
N TYR A 421 9.59 12.93 -12.12
CA TYR A 421 8.25 13.47 -11.99
C TYR A 421 7.57 13.72 -13.34
N GLN A 422 8.29 14.31 -14.30
CA GLN A 422 7.73 14.58 -15.62
C GLN A 422 7.46 13.31 -16.43
N ALA A 423 8.33 12.29 -16.32
CA ALA A 423 8.06 10.99 -16.93
C ALA A 423 6.82 10.35 -16.31
N GLN A 424 6.70 10.35 -14.98
CA GLN A 424 5.51 9.87 -14.27
C GLN A 424 4.26 10.57 -14.79
N ARG A 425 4.28 11.90 -14.85
CA ARG A 425 3.13 12.68 -15.31
C ARG A 425 2.77 12.39 -16.77
N ARG A 426 3.72 12.18 -17.68
CA ARG A 426 3.43 11.81 -19.07
C ARG A 426 2.66 10.50 -19.16
N TYR A 427 3.09 9.46 -18.43
CA TYR A 427 2.35 8.20 -18.38
C TYR A 427 0.96 8.38 -17.76
N MET A 428 0.83 9.14 -16.69
CA MET A 428 -0.48 9.44 -16.10
C MET A 428 -1.40 10.17 -17.08
N LEU A 429 -0.88 11.12 -17.88
CA LEU A 429 -1.65 11.79 -18.93
C LEU A 429 -2.09 10.82 -20.04
N LEU A 430 -1.20 9.93 -20.47
CA LEU A 430 -1.54 8.88 -21.42
C LEU A 430 -2.68 8.01 -20.89
N LEU A 431 -2.58 7.53 -19.65
CA LEU A 431 -3.61 6.72 -19.04
C LEU A 431 -4.94 7.46 -18.88
N ALA A 432 -4.90 8.76 -18.54
CA ALA A 432 -6.10 9.59 -18.47
C ALA A 432 -6.82 9.73 -19.83
N GLN A 433 -6.07 9.75 -20.94
CA GLN A 433 -6.65 9.74 -22.29
C GLN A 433 -7.26 8.38 -22.67
N LEU A 434 -6.70 7.28 -22.18
CA LEU A 434 -7.20 5.93 -22.41
C LEU A 434 -8.35 5.55 -21.47
N ALA A 435 -8.49 6.21 -20.32
CA ALA A 435 -9.42 5.86 -19.25
C ALA A 435 -10.90 5.77 -19.69
N PRO A 436 -11.45 6.62 -20.58
CA PRO A 436 -12.81 6.46 -21.05
C PRO A 436 -13.09 5.12 -21.76
N TYR A 437 -12.05 4.42 -22.16
CA TYR A 437 -12.11 3.13 -22.85
C TYR A 437 -11.56 1.99 -21.99
N SER A 438 -11.38 2.21 -20.70
CA SER A 438 -10.72 1.25 -19.80
C SER A 438 -11.43 -0.10 -19.72
N THR A 439 -12.76 -0.13 -19.81
CA THR A 439 -13.56 -1.37 -19.80
C THR A 439 -13.52 -2.13 -21.13
N THR A 440 -13.09 -1.47 -22.22
CA THR A 440 -12.98 -2.03 -23.56
C THR A 440 -11.59 -1.81 -24.16
N ILE A 441 -10.57 -1.70 -23.33
CA ILE A 441 -9.25 -1.22 -23.72
C ILE A 441 -8.61 -2.02 -24.87
N GLU A 442 -8.74 -3.35 -24.86
CA GLU A 442 -8.11 -4.19 -25.88
C GLU A 442 -8.72 -3.93 -27.26
N SER A 443 -10.04 -3.90 -27.38
CA SER A 443 -10.73 -3.60 -28.66
C SER A 443 -10.50 -2.16 -29.09
N PHE A 444 -10.45 -1.22 -28.15
CA PHE A 444 -10.17 0.18 -28.43
C PHE A 444 -8.77 0.40 -29.02
N LEU A 445 -7.74 -0.25 -28.47
CA LEU A 445 -6.35 -0.09 -28.94
C LEU A 445 -6.13 -0.53 -30.39
N ILE A 446 -6.92 -1.45 -30.92
CA ILE A 446 -6.84 -1.89 -32.33
C ILE A 446 -7.86 -1.21 -33.24
N SER A 447 -8.76 -0.42 -32.66
CA SER A 447 -9.76 0.33 -33.44
C SER A 447 -9.15 1.56 -34.14
N PRO A 448 -9.78 2.09 -35.20
CA PRO A 448 -9.36 3.35 -35.83
C PRO A 448 -9.50 4.57 -34.91
N ASP A 449 -10.30 4.47 -33.85
CA ASP A 449 -10.59 5.58 -32.94
C ASP A 449 -9.39 5.97 -32.08
N ILE A 450 -8.41 5.10 -31.93
CA ILE A 450 -7.16 5.41 -31.19
C ILE A 450 -6.39 6.58 -31.83
N GLU A 451 -6.51 6.77 -33.13
CA GLU A 451 -5.86 7.89 -33.84
C GLU A 451 -6.48 9.25 -33.47
N LYS A 452 -7.72 9.25 -32.98
CA LYS A 452 -8.44 10.46 -32.54
C LYS A 452 -7.93 10.96 -31.19
N ILE A 453 -7.35 10.07 -30.39
CA ILE A 453 -6.63 10.48 -29.19
C ILE A 453 -5.33 11.10 -29.66
N GLY A 454 -5.25 12.43 -29.65
CA GLY A 454 -4.04 13.18 -29.96
C GLY A 454 -2.94 12.89 -28.92
N ILE A 455 -2.43 11.65 -28.93
CA ILE A 455 -1.37 11.21 -28.04
C ILE A 455 -0.16 12.06 -28.38
N SER A 456 0.02 13.12 -27.60
CA SER A 456 1.22 13.95 -27.61
C SER A 456 2.41 13.19 -27.00
N SER A 457 2.62 11.96 -27.45
CA SER A 457 3.72 11.15 -26.97
C SER A 457 4.89 11.24 -27.92
N THR A 458 6.01 11.68 -27.40
CA THR A 458 7.29 11.64 -28.06
C THR A 458 8.14 10.57 -27.40
N GLY A 459 8.53 9.54 -28.15
CA GLY A 459 9.51 8.59 -27.66
C GLY A 459 8.96 7.24 -27.19
N ASP A 460 9.40 6.83 -25.99
CA ASP A 460 9.21 5.45 -25.51
C ASP A 460 7.73 5.10 -25.23
N GLU A 461 6.91 6.05 -24.76
CA GLU A 461 5.47 5.85 -24.54
C GLU A 461 4.75 5.43 -25.83
N LYS A 462 5.10 6.09 -26.94
CA LYS A 462 4.51 5.77 -28.26
C LYS A 462 4.93 4.38 -28.75
N ALA A 463 6.21 4.05 -28.58
CA ALA A 463 6.72 2.73 -28.97
C ALA A 463 6.06 1.61 -28.17
N ARG A 464 5.85 1.80 -26.87
CA ARG A 464 5.16 0.83 -26.00
C ARG A 464 3.69 0.69 -26.35
N LEU A 465 2.99 1.79 -26.62
CA LEU A 465 1.61 1.75 -27.07
C LEU A 465 1.48 1.01 -28.41
N LYS A 466 2.40 1.27 -29.33
CA LYS A 466 2.45 0.57 -30.62
C LYS A 466 2.67 -0.93 -30.43
N LEU A 467 3.54 -1.33 -29.52
CA LEU A 467 3.76 -2.74 -29.20
C LEU A 467 2.48 -3.39 -28.65
N GLU A 468 1.73 -2.71 -27.75
CA GLU A 468 0.44 -3.24 -27.27
C GLU A 468 -0.57 -3.43 -28.42
N GLN A 469 -0.64 -2.48 -29.34
CA GLN A 469 -1.48 -2.63 -30.53
C GLN A 469 -1.05 -3.82 -31.39
N ASP A 470 0.25 -4.01 -31.62
CA ASP A 470 0.77 -5.09 -32.45
C ASP A 470 0.53 -6.46 -31.78
N LYS A 471 0.65 -6.56 -30.45
CA LYS A 471 0.29 -7.77 -29.68
C LYS A 471 -1.20 -8.10 -29.83
N LEU A 472 -2.08 -7.12 -29.68
CA LEU A 472 -3.53 -7.35 -29.81
C LEU A 472 -3.95 -7.75 -31.23
N ARG A 473 -3.38 -7.12 -32.27
CA ARG A 473 -3.57 -7.53 -33.66
C ARG A 473 -3.04 -8.95 -33.93
N TYR A 474 -1.94 -9.30 -33.29
CA TYR A 474 -1.39 -10.65 -33.37
C TYR A 474 -2.33 -11.67 -32.71
N ILE A 475 -2.88 -11.36 -31.53
CA ILE A 475 -3.87 -12.21 -30.85
C ILE A 475 -5.15 -12.33 -31.67
N GLU A 476 -5.62 -11.25 -32.31
CA GLU A 476 -6.78 -11.29 -33.19
C GLU A 476 -6.56 -12.25 -34.39
N ARG A 477 -5.33 -12.22 -34.95
CA ARG A 477 -4.94 -13.12 -36.03
C ARG A 477 -4.72 -14.57 -35.58
N TYR A 478 -4.20 -14.79 -34.38
CA TYR A 478 -3.86 -16.09 -33.80
C TYR A 478 -4.47 -16.26 -32.39
N PRO A 479 -5.78 -16.46 -32.26
CA PRO A 479 -6.46 -16.47 -30.96
C PRO A 479 -5.92 -17.53 -29.98
N ASN A 480 -5.53 -18.69 -30.49
CA ASN A 480 -5.00 -19.80 -29.69
C ASN A 480 -3.65 -19.49 -29.01
N ARG A 481 -2.91 -18.51 -29.53
CA ARG A 481 -1.60 -18.08 -28.98
C ARG A 481 -1.73 -17.06 -27.86
N ARG A 482 -2.95 -16.58 -27.56
CA ARG A 482 -3.20 -15.55 -26.54
C ARG A 482 -2.59 -15.93 -25.20
N GLU A 483 -2.91 -17.12 -24.70
CA GLU A 483 -2.46 -17.55 -23.38
C GLU A 483 -0.94 -17.64 -23.29
N ALA A 484 -0.29 -18.23 -24.28
CA ALA A 484 1.17 -18.32 -24.32
C ALA A 484 1.83 -16.92 -24.39
N LEU A 485 1.30 -16.01 -25.20
CA LEU A 485 1.83 -14.65 -25.29
C LEU A 485 1.68 -13.90 -23.96
N LEU A 486 0.54 -14.03 -23.28
CA LEU A 486 0.30 -13.42 -21.97
C LEU A 486 1.20 -14.01 -20.88
N ARG A 487 1.58 -15.31 -20.96
CA ARG A 487 2.59 -15.89 -20.09
C ARG A 487 3.95 -15.24 -20.33
N ALA A 488 4.36 -15.11 -21.60
CA ALA A 488 5.64 -14.47 -21.93
C ALA A 488 5.74 -13.02 -21.43
N GLU A 489 4.63 -12.24 -21.46
CA GLU A 489 4.59 -10.88 -20.90
C GLU A 489 4.97 -10.82 -19.41
N ARG A 490 4.69 -11.89 -18.65
CA ARG A 490 4.95 -11.99 -17.21
C ARG A 490 6.37 -12.38 -16.87
N ILE A 491 7.21 -12.71 -17.85
CA ILE A 491 8.62 -13.01 -17.60
C ILE A 491 9.31 -11.76 -17.04
N PRO A 492 9.92 -11.85 -15.83
CA PRO A 492 10.47 -10.67 -15.14
C PRO A 492 11.50 -9.88 -15.95
N CYS A 493 12.28 -10.54 -16.80
CA CYS A 493 13.29 -9.92 -17.65
C CYS A 493 12.68 -9.22 -18.87
N LEU A 494 11.49 -9.57 -19.28
CA LEU A 494 10.83 -9.03 -20.49
C LEU A 494 9.86 -7.92 -20.17
N GLN A 495 9.13 -8.01 -19.07
CA GLN A 495 8.20 -6.96 -18.59
C GLN A 495 7.27 -6.45 -19.72
N GLY A 496 6.58 -7.36 -20.39
CA GLY A 496 5.70 -7.06 -21.51
C GLY A 496 6.38 -6.76 -22.83
N GLN A 497 7.72 -6.69 -22.90
CA GLN A 497 8.48 -6.45 -24.15
C GLN A 497 8.70 -7.76 -24.92
N VAL A 498 7.64 -8.28 -25.49
CA VAL A 498 7.59 -9.57 -26.20
C VAL A 498 7.48 -9.42 -27.72
N GLY A 499 7.81 -8.24 -28.24
CA GLY A 499 7.71 -7.93 -29.67
C GLY A 499 8.45 -8.90 -30.59
N PHE A 500 9.55 -9.48 -30.12
CA PHE A 500 10.33 -10.47 -30.88
C PHE A 500 9.56 -11.77 -31.15
N LEU A 501 8.55 -12.11 -30.33
CA LEU A 501 7.71 -13.29 -30.53
C LEU A 501 6.64 -13.09 -31.62
N LEU A 502 6.31 -11.85 -32.00
CA LEU A 502 5.22 -11.56 -32.93
C LEU A 502 5.57 -11.90 -34.39
N GLY A 503 6.84 -12.16 -34.69
CA GLY A 503 7.31 -12.60 -36.01
C GLY A 503 7.41 -14.11 -36.16
N ILE A 504 7.06 -14.92 -35.15
CA ILE A 504 7.21 -16.37 -35.20
C ILE A 504 6.18 -16.96 -36.18
N GLU A 505 6.69 -17.62 -37.20
CA GLU A 505 5.93 -18.43 -38.14
C GLU A 505 5.76 -19.87 -37.58
N GLY A 506 4.88 -20.67 -38.21
CA GLY A 506 4.61 -22.01 -37.75
C GLY A 506 3.24 -22.19 -37.11
N ASP A 507 3.00 -23.35 -36.51
CA ASP A 507 1.74 -23.66 -35.83
C ASP A 507 1.72 -23.16 -34.37
N ASP A 508 0.59 -23.34 -33.72
CA ASP A 508 0.40 -22.85 -32.34
C ASP A 508 1.21 -23.64 -31.31
N ASP A 509 1.52 -24.94 -31.59
CA ASP A 509 2.37 -25.77 -30.75
C ASP A 509 3.81 -25.28 -30.80
N HIS A 510 4.32 -25.03 -32.00
CA HIS A 510 5.64 -24.44 -32.19
C HIS A 510 5.80 -23.11 -31.44
N PHE A 511 4.83 -22.20 -31.58
CA PHE A 511 4.83 -20.94 -30.84
C PHE A 511 4.88 -21.16 -29.32
N SER A 512 4.06 -22.09 -28.81
CA SER A 512 4.00 -22.42 -27.39
C SER A 512 5.34 -22.95 -26.87
N ARG A 513 6.01 -23.81 -27.64
CA ARG A 513 7.34 -24.36 -27.31
C ARG A 513 8.43 -23.27 -27.26
N ILE A 514 8.39 -22.30 -28.19
CA ILE A 514 9.31 -21.13 -28.13
C ILE A 514 9.06 -20.30 -26.86
N VAL A 515 7.79 -20.07 -26.50
CA VAL A 515 7.45 -19.37 -25.25
C VAL A 515 7.96 -20.14 -24.02
N GLU A 516 7.81 -21.45 -23.97
CA GLU A 516 8.33 -22.29 -22.88
C GLU A 516 9.86 -22.23 -22.77
N LEU A 517 10.57 -22.26 -23.89
CA LEU A 517 12.02 -22.05 -23.91
C LEU A 517 12.38 -20.66 -23.41
N THR A 518 11.59 -19.65 -23.75
CA THR A 518 11.78 -18.28 -23.26
C THR A 518 11.60 -18.22 -21.73
N GLU A 519 10.52 -18.80 -21.20
CA GLU A 519 10.26 -18.84 -19.75
C GLU A 519 11.37 -19.61 -18.98
N LYS A 520 11.81 -20.75 -19.52
CA LYS A 520 12.82 -21.59 -18.89
C LYS A 520 14.21 -20.95 -18.88
N ASN A 521 14.58 -20.21 -19.93
CA ASN A 521 15.96 -19.84 -20.19
C ASN A 521 16.25 -18.33 -20.12
N ILE A 522 15.25 -17.46 -20.16
CA ILE A 522 15.41 -16.03 -19.92
C ILE A 522 15.22 -15.77 -18.41
N LYS A 523 16.33 -15.78 -17.66
CA LYS A 523 16.34 -15.65 -16.20
C LYS A 523 17.09 -14.39 -15.79
N ALA A 524 16.79 -13.86 -14.60
CA ALA A 524 17.56 -12.78 -13.99
C ALA A 524 18.78 -13.30 -13.22
N ASP A 525 19.50 -14.25 -13.79
CA ASP A 525 20.69 -14.86 -13.21
C ASP A 525 21.92 -14.57 -14.08
N TRP A 526 22.70 -13.58 -13.65
CA TRP A 526 23.89 -13.17 -14.41
C TRP A 526 24.92 -14.31 -14.58
N ALA A 527 25.11 -15.14 -13.57
CA ALA A 527 26.07 -16.22 -13.67
C ALA A 527 25.67 -17.25 -14.75
N TRP A 528 24.38 -17.58 -14.81
CA TRP A 528 23.83 -18.46 -15.82
C TRP A 528 23.85 -17.81 -17.21
N GLU A 529 23.45 -16.55 -17.33
CA GLU A 529 23.43 -15.80 -18.57
C GLU A 529 24.84 -15.62 -19.15
N ALA A 530 25.79 -15.23 -18.31
CA ALA A 530 27.20 -15.07 -18.71
C ALA A 530 27.85 -16.38 -19.16
N LYS A 531 27.39 -17.52 -18.62
CA LYS A 531 27.91 -18.83 -18.96
C LYS A 531 27.32 -19.40 -20.24
N TYR A 532 26.03 -19.26 -20.44
CA TYR A 532 25.29 -19.94 -21.51
C TYR A 532 24.66 -18.99 -22.52
N LEU A 533 23.75 -18.12 -22.06
CA LEU A 533 22.92 -17.29 -22.94
C LEU A 533 23.75 -16.31 -23.79
N TRP A 534 24.55 -15.48 -23.15
CA TRP A 534 25.27 -14.42 -23.88
C TRP A 534 26.34 -14.98 -24.85
N PRO A 535 27.19 -15.94 -24.48
CA PRO A 535 28.13 -16.52 -25.43
C PRO A 535 27.45 -17.17 -26.63
N ALA A 536 26.36 -17.90 -26.44
CA ALA A 536 25.60 -18.53 -27.51
C ALA A 536 24.93 -17.48 -28.43
N LEU A 537 24.26 -16.51 -27.84
CA LEU A 537 23.60 -15.43 -28.59
C LEU A 537 24.61 -14.61 -29.40
N ILE A 538 25.75 -14.23 -28.80
CA ILE A 538 26.79 -13.50 -29.49
C ILE A 538 27.41 -14.31 -30.64
N SER A 539 27.49 -15.64 -30.49
CA SER A 539 28.02 -16.51 -31.55
C SER A 539 27.17 -16.55 -32.82
N LEU A 540 25.90 -16.24 -32.71
CA LEU A 540 24.94 -16.19 -33.80
C LEU A 540 24.85 -14.79 -34.47
N LEU A 541 25.55 -13.79 -33.94
CA LEU A 541 25.51 -12.43 -34.49
C LEU A 541 26.49 -12.25 -35.64
N GLU A 542 25.98 -11.84 -36.80
CA GLU A 542 26.76 -11.42 -37.94
C GLU A 542 27.20 -9.95 -37.87
N ARG A 543 26.72 -9.19 -36.90
CA ARG A 543 26.95 -7.76 -36.69
C ARG A 543 27.39 -7.48 -35.27
N PRO A 544 28.03 -6.32 -35.00
CA PRO A 544 28.42 -5.94 -33.66
C PRO A 544 27.25 -5.91 -32.71
N LEU A 545 27.40 -6.51 -31.53
CA LEU A 545 26.41 -6.51 -30.44
C LEU A 545 25.97 -5.10 -30.08
N PHE A 546 26.92 -4.18 -29.98
CA PHE A 546 26.69 -2.76 -29.71
C PHE A 546 27.46 -1.88 -30.70
N ASN A 547 26.91 -0.72 -31.01
CA ASN A 547 27.64 0.31 -31.73
C ASN A 547 28.41 1.17 -30.74
N LEU A 548 29.65 0.79 -30.47
CA LEU A 548 30.59 1.50 -29.60
C LEU A 548 31.63 2.30 -30.39
N SER A 549 31.25 2.92 -31.49
CA SER A 549 32.14 3.55 -32.46
C SER A 549 32.88 4.79 -31.93
N SER A 550 32.48 5.38 -30.81
CA SER A 550 33.13 6.54 -30.21
C SER A 550 33.64 6.26 -28.81
N GLU A 551 34.75 6.88 -28.43
CA GLU A 551 35.31 6.79 -27.09
C GLU A 551 34.33 7.27 -26.02
N GLY A 552 34.38 6.63 -24.84
CA GLY A 552 33.50 6.92 -23.71
C GLY A 552 32.09 6.33 -23.81
N LYS A 553 31.72 5.73 -24.95
CA LYS A 553 30.44 4.99 -25.03
C LYS A 553 30.53 3.65 -24.33
N PHE A 554 29.45 3.28 -23.68
CA PHE A 554 29.33 2.00 -23.00
C PHE A 554 27.92 1.41 -23.14
N ASP A 555 27.82 0.11 -22.96
CA ASP A 555 26.54 -0.61 -22.81
C ASP A 555 26.70 -1.80 -21.86
N TYR A 556 25.60 -2.43 -21.44
CA TYR A 556 25.61 -3.52 -20.47
C TYR A 556 24.88 -4.73 -21.04
N LEU A 557 25.38 -5.92 -20.69
CA LEU A 557 24.67 -7.19 -20.93
C LEU A 557 23.76 -7.58 -19.75
N SER A 558 24.12 -7.20 -18.52
CA SER A 558 23.38 -7.56 -17.31
C SER A 558 22.00 -6.94 -17.22
N HIS A 559 21.06 -7.68 -16.67
CA HIS A 559 19.71 -7.25 -16.33
C HIS A 559 19.65 -6.42 -15.04
N LYS A 560 20.67 -6.53 -14.15
CA LYS A 560 20.65 -5.83 -12.87
C LYS A 560 20.96 -4.36 -13.06
N GLU A 561 20.08 -3.54 -12.54
CA GLU A 561 20.33 -2.15 -12.30
C GLU A 561 20.60 -1.86 -10.82
N HIS A 562 21.50 -0.92 -10.53
CA HIS A 562 21.72 -0.48 -9.16
C HIS A 562 20.45 0.19 -8.61
N GLY A 563 19.88 -0.44 -7.58
CA GLY A 563 18.89 0.16 -6.68
C GLY A 563 17.41 0.00 -7.03
N SER A 564 17.04 -0.29 -8.28
CA SER A 564 15.63 -0.33 -8.67
C SER A 564 15.06 -1.72 -8.95
N GLY A 565 15.90 -2.75 -9.08
CA GLY A 565 15.45 -4.12 -9.36
C GLY A 565 14.83 -4.34 -10.75
N ILE A 566 14.96 -3.39 -11.68
CA ILE A 566 14.35 -3.43 -13.01
C ILE A 566 15.31 -4.06 -14.04
N HIS A 567 14.84 -5.09 -14.74
CA HIS A 567 15.61 -5.91 -15.67
C HIS A 567 15.51 -5.44 -17.13
N TRP A 568 15.68 -4.16 -17.39
CA TRP A 568 15.38 -3.52 -18.67
C TRP A 568 16.43 -3.66 -19.77
N ARG A 569 17.64 -4.12 -19.47
CA ARG A 569 18.73 -4.19 -20.48
C ARG A 569 18.43 -5.20 -21.58
N LEU A 570 17.99 -6.40 -21.24
CA LEU A 570 17.61 -7.39 -22.24
C LEU A 570 16.46 -6.88 -23.11
N GLN A 571 15.46 -6.23 -22.51
CA GLN A 571 14.35 -5.61 -23.26
C GLN A 571 14.86 -4.67 -24.36
N ASN A 572 15.79 -3.78 -24.01
CA ASN A 572 16.37 -2.84 -24.97
C ASN A 572 17.19 -3.53 -26.06
N LEU A 573 17.85 -4.63 -25.74
CA LEU A 573 18.60 -5.43 -26.69
C LEU A 573 17.67 -6.19 -27.66
N LEU A 574 16.61 -6.80 -27.14
CA LEU A 574 15.61 -7.53 -27.93
C LEU A 574 14.77 -6.62 -28.85
N ASN A 575 14.75 -5.31 -28.59
CA ASN A 575 14.19 -4.34 -29.53
C ASN A 575 15.09 -4.11 -30.78
N ARG A 576 16.29 -4.69 -30.82
CA ARG A 576 17.19 -4.68 -31.98
C ARG A 576 16.94 -5.94 -32.80
N PRO A 577 16.48 -5.83 -34.07
CA PRO A 577 16.05 -6.98 -34.86
C PRO A 577 17.08 -8.12 -34.91
N HIS A 578 18.36 -7.80 -35.15
CA HIS A 578 19.42 -8.81 -35.27
C HIS A 578 19.68 -9.59 -33.97
N ILE A 579 19.41 -9.01 -32.79
CA ILE A 579 19.54 -9.70 -31.49
C ILE A 579 18.32 -10.57 -31.24
N ALA A 580 17.13 -10.06 -31.58
CA ALA A 580 15.88 -10.83 -31.52
C ALA A 580 15.93 -12.06 -32.45
N GLU A 581 16.39 -11.88 -33.68
CA GLU A 581 16.59 -12.95 -34.66
C GLU A 581 17.59 -14.00 -34.17
N ALA A 582 18.71 -13.57 -33.60
CA ALA A 582 19.70 -14.48 -33.02
C ALA A 582 19.12 -15.29 -31.84
N LEU A 583 18.30 -14.67 -30.98
CA LEU A 583 17.66 -15.38 -29.88
C LEU A 583 16.63 -16.40 -30.37
N LEU A 584 15.82 -16.04 -31.38
CA LEU A 584 14.88 -16.98 -31.99
C LEU A 584 15.62 -18.12 -32.68
N SER A 585 16.70 -17.82 -33.43
CA SER A 585 17.54 -18.85 -34.05
C SER A 585 18.14 -19.82 -33.02
N LEU A 586 18.53 -19.33 -31.83
CA LEU A 586 19.01 -20.17 -30.74
C LEU A 586 17.89 -21.12 -30.26
N PHE A 587 16.68 -20.61 -30.09
CA PHE A 587 15.54 -21.45 -29.67
C PHE A 587 15.12 -22.45 -30.75
N GLU A 588 15.13 -22.07 -32.02
CA GLU A 588 14.88 -22.96 -33.15
C GLU A 588 15.87 -24.15 -33.18
N GLN A 589 17.16 -23.90 -32.93
CA GLN A 589 18.16 -24.96 -32.84
C GLN A 589 17.90 -25.92 -31.67
N CYS A 590 17.33 -25.41 -30.57
CA CYS A 590 16.92 -26.27 -29.46
C CYS A 590 15.71 -27.14 -29.80
N LEU A 591 14.85 -26.73 -30.75
CA LEU A 591 13.66 -27.45 -31.15
C LEU A 591 13.90 -28.48 -32.26
N GLN A 592 15.05 -28.42 -32.96
CA GLN A 592 15.35 -29.33 -34.08
C GLN A 592 15.50 -30.78 -33.66
N ASP A 593 16.04 -31.02 -32.43
CA ASP A 593 16.25 -32.35 -31.89
C ASP A 593 15.44 -32.52 -30.57
N GLU A 594 14.49 -33.47 -30.55
CA GLU A 594 13.69 -33.77 -29.36
C GLU A 594 14.59 -34.26 -28.20
N GLY A 595 14.50 -33.58 -27.06
CA GLY A 595 15.24 -33.95 -25.84
C GLY A 595 16.59 -33.24 -25.68
N ARG A 596 16.99 -32.40 -26.59
CA ARG A 596 18.25 -31.64 -26.48
C ARG A 596 18.11 -30.48 -25.47
N GLU A 597 19.04 -30.46 -24.53
CA GLU A 597 19.04 -29.38 -23.51
C GLU A 597 19.59 -28.07 -24.08
N PHE A 598 18.97 -26.95 -23.68
CA PHE A 598 19.38 -25.60 -24.09
C PHE A 598 20.88 -25.34 -23.83
N THR A 599 21.40 -25.83 -22.70
CA THR A 599 22.82 -25.68 -22.32
C THR A 599 23.78 -26.41 -23.23
N GLU A 600 23.37 -27.52 -23.82
CA GLU A 600 24.17 -28.28 -24.80
C GLU A 600 24.28 -27.50 -26.12
N VAL A 601 23.17 -26.96 -26.60
CA VAL A 601 23.18 -26.10 -27.81
C VAL A 601 24.07 -24.88 -27.61
N CYS A 602 23.96 -24.23 -26.45
CA CYS A 602 24.81 -23.07 -26.12
C CYS A 602 26.30 -23.41 -26.12
N GLU A 603 26.66 -24.57 -25.58
CA GLU A 603 28.04 -24.99 -25.52
C GLU A 603 28.60 -25.36 -26.90
N GLU A 604 27.83 -26.03 -27.75
CA GLU A 604 28.21 -26.32 -29.15
C GLU A 604 28.40 -25.07 -29.97
N LEU A 605 27.50 -24.11 -29.89
CA LEU A 605 27.64 -22.82 -30.55
C LEU A 605 28.88 -22.09 -30.10
N ARG A 606 29.18 -22.12 -28.80
CA ARG A 606 30.41 -21.56 -28.26
C ARG A 606 31.65 -22.27 -28.79
N GLN A 607 31.64 -23.62 -28.87
CA GLN A 607 32.79 -24.40 -29.36
C GLN A 607 33.03 -24.23 -30.87
N SER A 608 31.98 -24.10 -31.68
CA SER A 608 32.06 -23.94 -33.10
C SER A 608 32.43 -22.51 -33.57
N TYR A 609 32.30 -21.52 -32.66
CA TYR A 609 32.52 -20.10 -33.01
C TYR A 609 33.94 -19.81 -33.53
N GLY A 610 34.03 -19.20 -34.68
CA GLY A 610 35.27 -18.78 -35.30
C GLY A 610 35.67 -17.34 -34.99
N TYR A 611 36.93 -16.98 -35.33
CA TYR A 611 37.38 -15.60 -35.22
C TYR A 611 36.99 -14.81 -36.48
N ASP A 612 36.28 -13.66 -36.31
CA ASP A 612 35.97 -12.72 -37.37
C ASP A 612 36.64 -11.37 -37.08
N GLU A 613 37.42 -10.85 -37.99
CA GLU A 613 38.13 -9.58 -37.85
C GLU A 613 37.17 -8.38 -37.75
N ASN A 614 35.99 -8.43 -38.38
CA ASN A 614 35.04 -7.33 -38.38
C ASN A 614 34.36 -7.17 -37.03
N ILE A 615 34.21 -8.26 -36.27
CA ILE A 615 33.62 -8.32 -34.95
C ILE A 615 34.55 -9.00 -33.94
N SER A 616 35.84 -8.77 -34.09
CA SER A 616 36.92 -9.44 -33.33
C SER A 616 36.73 -9.41 -31.81
N TRP A 617 36.13 -8.36 -31.29
CA TRP A 617 35.86 -8.22 -29.84
C TRP A 617 34.75 -9.15 -29.28
N HIS A 618 33.99 -9.83 -30.16
CA HIS A 618 33.07 -10.89 -29.74
C HIS A 618 33.80 -12.17 -29.33
N TYR A 619 34.93 -12.46 -29.96
CA TYR A 619 35.67 -13.71 -29.76
C TYR A 619 36.00 -14.01 -28.29
N PRO A 620 36.61 -13.10 -27.52
CA PRO A 620 36.88 -13.35 -26.10
C PRO A 620 35.62 -13.48 -25.25
N LEU A 621 34.51 -12.81 -25.60
CA LEU A 621 33.23 -12.94 -24.90
C LEU A 621 32.65 -14.34 -25.08
N VAL A 622 32.83 -14.94 -26.27
CA VAL A 622 32.30 -16.29 -26.58
C VAL A 622 33.26 -17.37 -26.09
N LYS A 623 34.56 -17.27 -26.42
CA LYS A 623 35.52 -18.36 -26.22
C LYS A 623 36.20 -18.42 -24.86
N ARG A 624 36.35 -17.29 -24.16
CA ARG A 624 37.22 -17.21 -22.99
C ARG A 624 36.51 -17.12 -21.65
N ASN A 625 35.21 -17.29 -21.62
CA ASN A 625 34.40 -17.22 -20.39
C ASN A 625 34.61 -15.97 -19.52
N ILE A 626 35.15 -14.89 -20.09
CA ILE A 626 35.47 -13.69 -19.32
C ILE A 626 34.26 -12.99 -18.73
N LEU A 627 33.07 -13.21 -19.31
CA LEU A 627 31.80 -12.71 -18.77
C LEU A 627 31.52 -13.23 -17.35
N LEU A 628 31.97 -14.43 -17.01
CA LEU A 628 31.82 -15.02 -15.67
C LEU A 628 32.58 -14.24 -14.59
N TYR A 629 33.62 -13.52 -14.96
CA TYR A 629 34.44 -12.74 -14.04
C TYR A 629 34.02 -11.26 -13.98
N ALA A 630 33.05 -10.86 -14.80
CA ALA A 630 32.49 -9.52 -14.80
C ALA A 630 31.18 -9.49 -13.99
N GLU A 631 31.01 -8.49 -13.14
CA GLU A 631 29.81 -8.37 -12.29
C GLU A 631 28.53 -8.08 -13.08
N GLN A 632 28.62 -7.35 -14.18
CA GLN A 632 27.47 -6.84 -14.93
C GLN A 632 27.63 -6.82 -16.46
N GLY A 633 28.71 -7.36 -16.99
CA GLY A 633 28.95 -7.33 -18.41
C GLY A 633 28.98 -5.93 -19.03
N ARG A 634 29.55 -4.93 -18.33
CA ARG A 634 29.72 -3.57 -18.85
C ARG A 634 30.80 -3.55 -19.92
N ILE A 635 30.40 -3.26 -21.16
CA ILE A 635 31.30 -3.11 -22.32
C ILE A 635 31.38 -1.64 -22.68
N TYR A 636 32.59 -1.13 -22.88
CA TYR A 636 32.80 0.29 -23.20
C TYR A 636 33.98 0.48 -24.14
N ASN A 637 33.95 1.56 -24.92
CA ASN A 637 35.07 2.00 -25.72
C ASN A 637 35.91 3.02 -24.91
N ARG A 638 37.13 2.63 -24.55
CA ARG A 638 37.94 3.34 -23.57
C ARG A 638 38.75 4.47 -24.26
N TYR A 639 38.92 5.56 -23.49
CA TYR A 639 39.80 6.66 -23.88
C TYR A 639 41.28 6.23 -23.97
N GLY A 640 42.03 6.82 -24.89
CA GLY A 640 43.46 6.58 -25.03
C GLY A 640 43.84 5.44 -25.99
N GLY A 641 42.94 5.05 -26.92
CA GLY A 641 43.23 4.04 -27.94
C GLY A 641 43.21 2.59 -27.50
N GLU A 642 42.75 2.31 -26.31
CA GLU A 642 42.67 0.93 -25.79
C GLU A 642 41.54 0.10 -26.41
N GLY A 643 40.63 0.76 -27.12
CA GLY A 643 39.50 0.13 -27.81
C GLY A 643 38.42 -0.41 -26.89
N ILE A 644 37.73 -1.45 -27.35
CA ILE A 644 36.57 -2.03 -26.64
C ILE A 644 37.04 -2.91 -25.49
N CYS A 645 36.52 -2.63 -24.29
CA CYS A 645 36.90 -3.28 -23.04
C CYS A 645 35.66 -3.80 -22.28
N LEU A 646 35.84 -4.93 -21.58
CA LEU A 646 34.89 -5.44 -20.58
C LEU A 646 35.36 -5.04 -19.17
N GLN A 647 34.52 -4.40 -18.40
CA GLN A 647 34.83 -3.97 -17.04
C GLN A 647 34.50 -5.09 -16.03
N LYS A 648 35.41 -5.28 -15.04
CA LYS A 648 35.20 -6.30 -13.98
C LYS A 648 34.07 -5.94 -13.03
N SER A 649 34.07 -4.72 -12.52
CA SER A 649 33.13 -4.27 -11.49
C SER A 649 32.59 -2.87 -11.77
N TRP A 650 31.39 -2.59 -11.29
CA TRP A 650 30.78 -1.25 -11.32
C TRP A 650 31.36 -0.31 -10.26
N ARG A 651 31.69 -0.82 -9.05
CA ARG A 651 32.13 0.02 -7.94
C ARG A 651 33.62 0.28 -8.02
N VAL A 652 33.97 1.55 -8.20
CA VAL A 652 35.34 2.06 -7.97
C VAL A 652 35.35 2.50 -6.50
N THR A 653 35.87 1.68 -5.60
CA THR A 653 36.23 2.15 -4.27
C THR A 653 37.51 2.93 -4.35
N GLU A 654 37.73 3.93 -3.49
CA GLU A 654 38.94 4.78 -3.50
C GLU A 654 40.25 3.98 -3.46
N ASN A 655 40.20 2.72 -3.01
CA ASN A 655 41.34 1.83 -2.84
C ASN A 655 41.40 0.66 -3.84
N GLU A 656 40.33 0.39 -4.61
CA GLU A 656 40.33 -0.69 -5.60
C GLU A 656 40.15 -0.11 -7.01
N ARG A 657 41.21 -0.22 -7.81
CA ARG A 657 41.14 0.15 -9.21
C ARG A 657 40.38 -0.91 -9.99
N CYS A 658 39.37 -0.46 -10.72
CA CYS A 658 38.51 -1.36 -11.50
C CYS A 658 39.34 -2.04 -12.60
N GLY A 659 39.51 -3.37 -12.49
CA GLY A 659 40.11 -4.18 -13.54
C GLY A 659 39.24 -4.23 -14.80
N TYR A 660 39.86 -4.46 -15.93
CA TYR A 660 39.18 -4.62 -17.22
C TYR A 660 39.94 -5.59 -18.13
N TRP A 661 39.21 -6.14 -19.12
CA TRP A 661 39.76 -6.97 -20.19
C TRP A 661 39.65 -6.21 -21.52
N ARG A 662 40.72 -6.15 -22.29
CA ARG A 662 40.70 -5.57 -23.62
C ARG A 662 40.17 -6.61 -24.62
N LEU A 663 38.99 -6.38 -25.18
CA LEU A 663 38.27 -7.33 -26.03
C LEU A 663 38.85 -7.45 -27.46
N THR A 664 39.74 -6.60 -27.85
CA THR A 664 40.46 -6.71 -29.12
C THR A 664 41.53 -7.79 -29.11
N GLU A 665 41.89 -8.33 -27.96
CA GLU A 665 42.86 -9.42 -27.79
C GLU A 665 42.15 -10.78 -27.80
N LYS A 666 42.71 -11.75 -28.53
CA LYS A 666 42.16 -13.14 -28.54
C LYS A 666 42.26 -13.81 -27.19
N GLU A 667 43.24 -13.44 -26.38
CA GLU A 667 43.47 -13.91 -25.02
C GLU A 667 43.63 -12.71 -24.09
N PRO A 668 42.48 -12.12 -23.68
CA PRO A 668 42.57 -10.91 -22.87
C PRO A 668 43.01 -11.22 -21.46
N VAL A 669 44.01 -10.51 -20.98
CA VAL A 669 44.46 -10.52 -19.59
C VAL A 669 43.77 -9.38 -18.85
N MET A 670 43.43 -9.62 -17.58
CA MET A 670 42.89 -8.56 -16.74
C MET A 670 43.95 -7.49 -16.46
N ARG A 671 43.62 -6.24 -16.73
CA ARG A 671 44.49 -5.07 -16.52
C ARG A 671 43.89 -4.15 -15.46
N THR A 672 44.73 -3.44 -14.74
CA THR A 672 44.34 -2.40 -13.79
C THR A 672 44.83 -1.04 -14.30
N LYS A 673 44.21 0.05 -13.86
CA LYS A 673 44.49 1.42 -14.37
C LYS A 673 45.93 1.92 -14.12
N ASN A 674 46.78 1.15 -13.43
CA ASN A 674 48.19 1.54 -13.09
C ASN A 674 49.28 0.80 -13.88
N GLU A 675 48.92 -0.02 -14.81
CA GLU A 675 49.90 -0.79 -15.62
C GLU A 675 50.15 -0.16 -16.98
N ASP A 676 49.63 1.08 -17.19
CA ASP A 676 49.86 1.88 -18.39
C ASP A 676 50.88 3.00 -18.14
#